data_741824d8b93ea769b626d753a816485d
#
_entry.id   741824d8b93ea769b626d753a816485d
#
_cell.length_a   1.000
_cell.length_b   1.000
_cell.length_c   1.000
_cell.angle_alpha   90.00
_cell.angle_beta   90.00
_cell.angle_gamma   90.00
#
_symmetry.space_group_name_H-M   'P 1'
#
loop_
_entity.id
_entity.type
_entity.pdbx_description
1 polymer ?
#
loop_
_entity_poly.entity_id
_entity_poly.type
_entity_poly.pdbx_seq_one_letter_code
_entity_poly.pdbx_strand_id
1 'polypeptide(L)'
;MENKHRRAAALEAAAIFFLACLYGFWPVPDVNEPYYVGKAIHFWNPDYFAQDPFLTSADSHYLFYAVFGFFSLFLKPAALVWFGRAAIWLFTSFGWQRLSSALLPRPGFSILTAAAFFFYIEHFHLAGEWVIGGVEGKGIAFPFLFWGLALFVRRRYTGAFILMGIASAFHVLVGGWGVLAALGSLALSAAGRKARKEAGGEPASGKGKELLIGLAAGGVISLAGLLPALALDRGASPEVQHQAHFIYVYERIAHHLVPSTLPWTFRVRFLLLTLVWLFFCRFKPNGSEEARAAWRRWNRFVAVSLAVAGAGLFWDYGIPLLVKAGLLTDGSVSADLLRFYWFRLSDWTVPAGVALGSCAAAAALGENAGFSVLGKKFFPVFLPLLFTGGIIFIAAKKLFLAHALAVARAATVSPFFPAAPKPVDAIALLAAILVFGICFLAIKRIGGAQRRIGALSNAALAMVTGTLALVMPAWGAAEMTAMKSGVLVPRSNPPKESISNGWLDVCRWAQENTSEESVFLVPRGYESWKWHARRAEIANWKEIPQDASSMVRWYALMEDLYTTGVKKGKSRWNDPLIAVLLAKGEKRIARQAEKYHIDYIVAEQPPYNIGSQPKVKERFDEMVEKHRVYQNQHFIVLKFEHENLQGE
;
A
#
# COMPACT_ATOMS: atom_id res chain seq x y z
N MET A 1 -9.20 31.49 21.48
CA MET A 1 -7.98 30.91 20.88
C MET A 1 -8.16 29.46 20.46
N GLU A 2 -8.78 28.62 21.26
CA GLU A 2 -8.98 27.17 20.98
C GLU A 2 -9.74 26.91 19.67
N ASN A 3 -10.84 27.65 19.41
CA ASN A 3 -11.62 27.50 18.16
C ASN A 3 -10.81 27.82 16.90
N LYS A 4 -9.86 28.78 16.98
CA LYS A 4 -8.97 29.08 15.82
C LYS A 4 -7.99 27.94 15.55
N HIS A 5 -7.43 27.33 16.61
CA HIS A 5 -6.51 26.18 16.47
C HIS A 5 -7.23 24.95 15.93
N ARG A 6 -8.45 24.67 16.39
CA ARG A 6 -9.27 23.55 15.88
C ARG A 6 -9.61 23.73 14.41
N ARG A 7 -10.00 24.96 13.97
CA ARG A 7 -10.28 25.27 12.56
C ARG A 7 -9.02 25.11 11.69
N ALA A 8 -7.87 25.62 12.15
CA ALA A 8 -6.62 25.45 11.41
C ALA A 8 -6.24 23.99 11.26
N ALA A 9 -6.33 23.18 12.31
CA ALA A 9 -6.06 21.75 12.27
C ALA A 9 -7.01 21.00 11.31
N ALA A 10 -8.29 21.37 11.26
CA ALA A 10 -9.25 20.80 10.33
C ALA A 10 -8.93 21.15 8.87
N LEU A 11 -8.54 22.40 8.61
CA LEU A 11 -8.10 22.84 7.26
C LEU A 11 -6.82 22.14 6.82
N GLU A 12 -5.86 21.98 7.71
CA GLU A 12 -4.65 21.20 7.42
C GLU A 12 -4.98 19.74 7.09
N ALA A 13 -5.83 19.08 7.89
CA ALA A 13 -6.27 17.71 7.63
C ALA A 13 -7.01 17.59 6.29
N ALA A 14 -7.87 18.57 5.95
CA ALA A 14 -8.53 18.62 4.65
C ALA A 14 -7.53 18.78 3.49
N ALA A 15 -6.53 19.63 3.64
CA ALA A 15 -5.48 19.79 2.62
C ALA A 15 -4.66 18.50 2.46
N ILE A 16 -4.33 17.80 3.57
CA ILE A 16 -3.64 16.50 3.52
C ILE A 16 -4.53 15.45 2.87
N PHE A 17 -5.84 15.46 3.12
CA PHE A 17 -6.80 14.57 2.46
C PHE A 17 -6.79 14.76 0.93
N PHE A 18 -6.81 16.01 0.45
CA PHE A 18 -6.70 16.27 -0.98
C PHE A 18 -5.35 15.82 -1.57
N LEU A 19 -4.25 15.97 -0.82
CA LEU A 19 -2.96 15.39 -1.22
C LEU A 19 -3.04 13.87 -1.31
N ALA A 20 -3.64 13.21 -0.32
CA ALA A 20 -3.83 11.76 -0.32
C ALA A 20 -4.66 11.31 -1.54
N CYS A 21 -5.72 12.07 -1.88
CA CYS A 21 -6.49 11.83 -3.10
C CYS A 21 -5.60 11.91 -4.36
N LEU A 22 -4.73 12.92 -4.50
CA LEU A 22 -3.83 13.03 -5.65
C LEU A 22 -2.88 11.83 -5.79
N TYR A 23 -2.45 11.24 -4.68
CA TYR A 23 -1.59 10.06 -4.68
C TYR A 23 -2.36 8.76 -4.91
N GLY A 24 -3.53 8.61 -4.31
CA GLY A 24 -4.28 7.35 -4.23
C GLY A 24 -5.40 7.19 -5.26
N PHE A 25 -5.69 8.20 -6.07
CA PHE A 25 -6.80 8.18 -7.02
C PHE A 25 -6.46 7.37 -8.27
N TRP A 26 -6.64 6.05 -8.17
CA TRP A 26 -6.49 5.09 -9.26
C TRP A 26 -7.83 4.47 -9.61
N PRO A 27 -8.03 4.01 -10.88
CA PRO A 27 -9.21 3.23 -11.25
C PRO A 27 -9.44 2.05 -10.31
N VAL A 28 -10.71 1.78 -10.02
CA VAL A 28 -11.13 0.62 -9.22
C VAL A 28 -11.30 -0.59 -10.14
N PRO A 29 -10.83 -1.77 -9.74
CA PRO A 29 -10.13 -2.09 -8.50
C PRO A 29 -8.62 -1.86 -8.57
N ASP A 30 -8.01 -1.48 -7.47
CA ASP A 30 -6.56 -1.47 -7.31
C ASP A 30 -6.03 -2.88 -6.97
N VAL A 31 -4.71 -3.07 -7.06
CA VAL A 31 -4.00 -4.36 -6.98
C VAL A 31 -4.49 -5.31 -5.88
N ASN A 32 -4.75 -4.81 -4.66
CA ASN A 32 -5.18 -5.64 -3.54
C ASN A 32 -6.70 -5.63 -3.30
N GLU A 33 -7.44 -4.76 -3.97
CA GLU A 33 -8.86 -4.58 -3.69
C GLU A 33 -9.74 -5.78 -4.07
N PRO A 34 -9.53 -6.47 -5.23
CA PRO A 34 -10.30 -7.68 -5.51
C PRO A 34 -10.21 -8.72 -4.39
N TYR A 35 -9.01 -8.87 -3.83
CA TYR A 35 -8.68 -9.75 -2.73
C TYR A 35 -9.38 -9.38 -1.41
N TYR A 36 -9.11 -8.16 -0.88
CA TYR A 36 -9.65 -7.75 0.41
C TYR A 36 -11.15 -7.51 0.40
N VAL A 37 -11.66 -6.91 -0.68
CA VAL A 37 -13.09 -6.62 -0.83
C VAL A 37 -13.87 -7.89 -1.13
N GLY A 38 -13.32 -8.81 -1.93
CA GLY A 38 -13.92 -10.12 -2.18
C GLY A 38 -14.15 -10.88 -0.87
N LYS A 39 -13.11 -11.02 -0.03
CA LYS A 39 -13.26 -11.64 1.31
C LYS A 39 -14.20 -10.87 2.24
N ALA A 40 -14.20 -9.54 2.19
CA ALA A 40 -15.11 -8.74 3.01
C ALA A 40 -16.58 -8.93 2.61
N ILE A 41 -16.88 -9.06 1.31
CA ILE A 41 -18.22 -9.38 0.82
C ILE A 41 -18.59 -10.80 1.21
N HIS A 42 -17.71 -11.79 0.96
CA HIS A 42 -17.95 -13.20 1.32
C HIS A 42 -18.19 -13.39 2.83
N PHE A 43 -17.54 -12.60 3.68
CA PHE A 43 -17.76 -12.64 5.14
C PHE A 43 -19.21 -12.35 5.54
N TRP A 44 -19.90 -11.44 4.84
CA TRP A 44 -21.28 -11.06 5.10
C TRP A 44 -22.30 -11.79 4.21
N ASN A 45 -21.83 -12.35 3.12
CA ASN A 45 -22.60 -13.17 2.17
C ASN A 45 -21.80 -14.42 1.81
N PRO A 46 -21.88 -15.52 2.58
CA PRO A 46 -21.13 -16.75 2.32
C PRO A 46 -21.42 -17.41 0.97
N ASP A 47 -22.56 -17.11 0.35
CA ASP A 47 -22.91 -17.62 -0.99
C ASP A 47 -22.15 -16.88 -2.11
N TYR A 48 -21.52 -15.75 -1.79
CA TYR A 48 -20.71 -15.01 -2.75
C TYR A 48 -19.47 -15.81 -3.13
N PHE A 49 -19.53 -16.50 -4.26
CA PHE A 49 -18.52 -17.42 -4.77
C PHE A 49 -18.13 -18.51 -3.75
N ALA A 50 -19.11 -19.24 -3.24
CA ALA A 50 -18.92 -20.30 -2.23
C ALA A 50 -17.93 -21.40 -2.69
N GLN A 51 -17.75 -21.59 -4.00
CA GLN A 51 -16.84 -22.55 -4.63
C GLN A 51 -15.40 -22.02 -4.73
N ASP A 52 -15.14 -20.75 -4.44
CA ASP A 52 -13.82 -20.15 -4.54
C ASP A 52 -12.92 -20.57 -3.36
N PRO A 53 -11.83 -21.33 -3.58
CA PRO A 53 -11.00 -21.86 -2.49
C PRO A 53 -10.29 -20.79 -1.69
N PHE A 54 -10.02 -19.62 -2.29
CA PHE A 54 -9.39 -18.52 -1.60
C PHE A 54 -10.38 -17.80 -0.68
N LEU A 55 -11.59 -17.49 -1.16
CA LEU A 55 -12.58 -16.77 -0.35
C LEU A 55 -13.00 -17.57 0.88
N THR A 56 -13.10 -18.89 0.76
CA THR A 56 -13.46 -19.80 1.85
C THR A 56 -12.32 -20.12 2.82
N SER A 57 -11.05 -19.81 2.46
CA SER A 57 -9.89 -20.05 3.33
C SER A 57 -9.85 -19.12 4.54
N ALA A 58 -9.25 -19.58 5.65
CA ALA A 58 -9.07 -18.77 6.85
C ALA A 58 -8.14 -17.57 6.61
N ASP A 59 -8.35 -16.49 7.39
CA ASP A 59 -7.63 -15.23 7.24
C ASP A 59 -7.46 -14.54 8.60
N SER A 60 -6.46 -13.67 8.74
CA SER A 60 -6.20 -12.92 9.96
C SER A 60 -6.98 -11.59 10.07
N HIS A 61 -7.65 -11.16 9.00
CA HIS A 61 -8.24 -9.81 8.92
C HIS A 61 -9.74 -9.77 9.26
N TYR A 62 -10.22 -10.66 10.13
CA TYR A 62 -11.64 -10.76 10.48
C TYR A 62 -12.27 -9.45 10.91
N LEU A 63 -11.58 -8.64 11.72
CA LEU A 63 -12.12 -7.34 12.14
C LEU A 63 -12.29 -6.38 10.96
N PHE A 64 -11.37 -6.40 10.01
CA PHE A 64 -11.50 -5.62 8.78
C PHE A 64 -12.72 -6.09 7.98
N TYR A 65 -12.89 -7.40 7.79
CA TYR A 65 -14.03 -7.94 7.05
C TYR A 65 -15.36 -7.67 7.75
N ALA A 66 -15.40 -7.80 9.08
CA ALA A 66 -16.61 -7.50 9.85
C ALA A 66 -17.02 -6.03 9.74
N VAL A 67 -16.08 -5.10 9.93
CA VAL A 67 -16.37 -3.65 9.96
C VAL A 67 -16.54 -3.08 8.56
N PHE A 68 -15.59 -3.33 7.65
CA PHE A 68 -15.64 -2.79 6.30
C PHE A 68 -16.65 -3.53 5.44
N GLY A 69 -16.69 -4.85 5.52
CA GLY A 69 -17.60 -5.70 4.75
C GLY A 69 -19.09 -5.45 5.08
N PHE A 70 -19.41 -4.98 6.29
CA PHE A 70 -20.78 -4.61 6.64
C PHE A 70 -21.43 -3.64 5.63
N PHE A 71 -20.64 -2.72 5.10
CA PHE A 71 -21.13 -1.76 4.10
C PHE A 71 -21.43 -2.41 2.74
N SER A 72 -20.96 -3.63 2.48
CA SER A 72 -21.30 -4.38 1.26
C SER A 72 -22.77 -4.78 1.18
N LEU A 73 -23.48 -4.80 2.33
CA LEU A 73 -24.93 -5.02 2.37
C LEU A 73 -25.72 -3.88 1.74
N PHE A 74 -25.13 -2.70 1.60
CA PHE A 74 -25.80 -1.47 1.11
C PHE A 74 -25.14 -0.89 -0.13
N LEU A 75 -23.85 -1.18 -0.37
CA LEU A 75 -23.06 -0.57 -1.43
C LEU A 75 -22.58 -1.62 -2.44
N LYS A 76 -22.70 -1.30 -3.71
CA LYS A 76 -22.07 -2.09 -4.79
C LYS A 76 -20.54 -2.06 -4.64
N PRO A 77 -19.81 -3.11 -5.09
CA PRO A 77 -18.37 -3.22 -4.85
C PRO A 77 -17.55 -1.97 -5.21
N ALA A 78 -17.81 -1.33 -6.35
CA ALA A 78 -17.08 -0.11 -6.73
C ALA A 78 -17.37 1.08 -5.81
N ALA A 79 -18.63 1.27 -5.39
CA ALA A 79 -19.02 2.31 -4.43
C ALA A 79 -18.44 2.03 -3.04
N LEU A 80 -18.41 0.76 -2.62
CA LEU A 80 -17.81 0.31 -1.37
C LEU A 80 -16.31 0.65 -1.32
N VAL A 81 -15.59 0.40 -2.40
CA VAL A 81 -14.17 0.76 -2.51
C VAL A 81 -13.95 2.26 -2.42
N TRP A 82 -14.69 3.07 -3.19
CA TRP A 82 -14.54 4.52 -3.11
C TRP A 82 -14.87 5.09 -1.74
N PHE A 83 -15.91 4.56 -1.10
CA PHE A 83 -16.24 4.89 0.30
C PHE A 83 -15.08 4.54 1.24
N GLY A 84 -14.54 3.32 1.13
CA GLY A 84 -13.42 2.87 1.95
C GLY A 84 -12.15 3.69 1.75
N ARG A 85 -11.78 3.98 0.49
CA ARG A 85 -10.63 4.85 0.16
C ARG A 85 -10.79 6.23 0.79
N ALA A 86 -11.95 6.89 0.57
CA ALA A 86 -12.23 8.22 1.10
C ALA A 86 -12.13 8.24 2.64
N ALA A 87 -12.73 7.25 3.31
CA ALA A 87 -12.67 7.13 4.77
C ALA A 87 -11.22 6.91 5.25
N ILE A 88 -10.47 5.96 4.69
CA ILE A 88 -9.07 5.67 5.05
C ILE A 88 -8.20 6.90 4.86
N TRP A 89 -8.27 7.57 3.71
CA TRP A 89 -7.45 8.75 3.42
C TRP A 89 -7.78 9.92 4.34
N LEU A 90 -9.07 10.13 4.65
CA LEU A 90 -9.51 11.16 5.57
C LEU A 90 -8.98 10.90 6.99
N PHE A 91 -9.16 9.70 7.51
CA PHE A 91 -8.66 9.33 8.85
C PHE A 91 -7.13 9.35 8.93
N THR A 92 -6.43 8.92 7.87
CA THR A 92 -4.97 9.03 7.74
C THR A 92 -4.52 10.48 7.80
N SER A 93 -5.23 11.37 7.13
CA SER A 93 -4.93 12.81 7.12
C SER A 93 -5.07 13.43 8.51
N PHE A 94 -6.12 13.07 9.25
CA PHE A 94 -6.26 13.47 10.65
C PHE A 94 -5.16 12.90 11.54
N GLY A 95 -4.84 11.61 11.40
CA GLY A 95 -3.78 10.96 12.16
C GLY A 95 -2.41 11.61 11.92
N TRP A 96 -2.07 11.85 10.66
CA TRP A 96 -0.82 12.53 10.28
C TRP A 96 -0.76 13.97 10.78
N GLN A 97 -1.83 14.74 10.61
CA GLN A 97 -1.93 16.12 11.12
C GLN A 97 -1.65 16.14 12.63
N ARG A 98 -2.21 15.21 13.41
CA ARG A 98 -1.98 15.09 14.85
C ARG A 98 -0.54 14.75 15.18
N LEU A 99 0.09 13.81 14.46
CA LEU A 99 1.48 13.42 14.66
C LEU A 99 2.44 14.57 14.32
N SER A 100 2.26 15.16 13.13
CA SER A 100 3.10 16.27 12.68
C SER A 100 2.99 17.47 13.62
N SER A 101 1.78 17.88 14.00
CA SER A 101 1.57 19.00 14.95
C SER A 101 2.05 18.70 16.39
N ALA A 102 2.16 17.41 16.76
CA ALA A 102 2.75 17.04 18.04
C ALA A 102 4.26 17.25 18.09
N LEU A 103 4.92 17.17 16.94
CA LEU A 103 6.37 17.31 16.78
C LEU A 103 6.78 18.70 16.30
N LEU A 104 5.98 19.29 15.42
CA LEU A 104 6.20 20.58 14.77
C LEU A 104 4.92 21.43 14.86
N PRO A 105 4.66 22.11 15.99
CA PRO A 105 3.42 22.85 16.23
C PRO A 105 3.40 24.20 15.51
N ARG A 106 3.55 24.18 14.19
CA ARG A 106 3.53 25.36 13.32
C ARG A 106 2.46 25.21 12.24
N PRO A 107 1.65 26.23 11.98
CA PRO A 107 0.64 26.19 10.94
C PRO A 107 1.23 25.83 9.56
N GLY A 108 0.56 24.94 8.82
CA GLY A 108 0.95 24.51 7.49
C GLY A 108 2.05 23.44 7.44
N PHE A 109 2.83 23.22 8.53
CA PHE A 109 3.91 22.23 8.52
C PHE A 109 3.40 20.79 8.41
N SER A 110 2.20 20.49 8.87
CA SER A 110 1.61 19.17 8.71
C SER A 110 1.34 18.82 7.24
N ILE A 111 0.99 19.81 6.43
CA ILE A 111 0.79 19.65 4.97
C ILE A 111 2.13 19.40 4.28
N LEU A 112 3.15 20.21 4.61
CA LEU A 112 4.48 20.09 4.03
C LEU A 112 5.11 18.73 4.34
N THR A 113 5.02 18.30 5.60
CA THR A 113 5.53 17.00 6.02
C THR A 113 4.75 15.85 5.40
N ALA A 114 3.41 15.98 5.20
CA ALA A 114 2.60 14.97 4.50
C ALA A 114 3.03 14.83 3.03
N ALA A 115 3.19 15.94 2.32
CA ALA A 115 3.63 15.94 0.92
C ALA A 115 5.01 15.27 0.77
N ALA A 116 5.97 15.64 1.64
CA ALA A 116 7.29 15.04 1.66
C ALA A 116 7.24 13.54 2.04
N PHE A 117 6.43 13.17 3.03
CA PHE A 117 6.26 11.79 3.44
C PHE A 117 5.68 10.92 2.32
N PHE A 118 4.61 11.36 1.66
CA PHE A 118 4.01 10.61 0.55
C PHE A 118 4.99 10.43 -0.60
N PHE A 119 5.77 11.49 -0.92
CA PHE A 119 6.82 11.38 -1.93
C PHE A 119 7.91 10.39 -1.53
N TYR A 120 8.42 10.46 -0.30
CA TYR A 120 9.51 9.58 0.12
C TYR A 120 9.09 8.13 0.25
N ILE A 121 7.89 7.83 0.78
CA ILE A 121 7.43 6.44 0.90
C ILE A 121 7.18 5.81 -0.46
N GLU A 122 6.72 6.58 -1.47
CA GLU A 122 6.52 6.08 -2.82
C GLU A 122 7.83 5.74 -3.55
N HIS A 123 8.89 6.54 -3.33
CA HIS A 123 10.10 6.46 -4.13
C HIS A 123 11.31 5.83 -3.40
N PHE A 124 11.31 5.74 -2.09
CA PHE A 124 12.45 5.37 -1.25
C PHE A 124 12.15 4.23 -0.26
N HIS A 125 11.05 3.50 -0.42
CA HIS A 125 10.81 2.29 0.37
C HIS A 125 11.86 1.21 0.07
N LEU A 126 12.09 0.31 1.03
CA LEU A 126 12.98 -0.83 0.88
C LEU A 126 12.21 -2.07 0.37
N ALA A 127 11.09 -2.38 1.02
CA ALA A 127 10.34 -3.62 0.85
C ALA A 127 8.90 -3.39 0.33
N GLY A 128 8.61 -2.23 -0.27
CA GLY A 128 7.34 -1.96 -0.97
C GLY A 128 6.18 -1.57 -0.06
N GLU A 129 6.44 -0.99 1.11
CA GLU A 129 5.34 -0.49 1.95
C GLU A 129 4.75 0.81 1.41
N TRP A 130 3.45 0.98 1.57
CA TRP A 130 2.71 2.17 1.19
C TRP A 130 1.62 2.48 2.24
N VAL A 131 1.23 3.76 2.35
CA VAL A 131 0.25 4.26 3.33
C VAL A 131 -1.01 4.79 2.64
N ILE A 132 -0.86 5.41 1.48
CA ILE A 132 -1.97 5.90 0.66
C ILE A 132 -2.13 4.99 -0.55
N GLY A 133 -3.30 4.40 -0.72
CA GLY A 133 -3.59 3.46 -1.81
C GLY A 133 -5.01 2.91 -1.72
N GLY A 134 -5.19 1.67 -2.16
CA GLY A 134 -6.46 0.96 -2.15
C GLY A 134 -6.95 0.55 -0.75
N VAL A 135 -8.11 -0.09 -0.71
CA VAL A 135 -8.76 -0.52 0.54
C VAL A 135 -8.18 -1.85 1.01
N GLU A 136 -7.55 -1.84 2.19
CA GLU A 136 -7.08 -3.05 2.88
C GLU A 136 -6.93 -2.81 4.39
N GLY A 137 -6.76 -3.87 5.18
CA GLY A 137 -6.70 -3.81 6.65
C GLY A 137 -5.63 -2.86 7.19
N LYS A 138 -4.43 -2.81 6.57
CA LYS A 138 -3.38 -1.87 6.99
C LYS A 138 -3.76 -0.41 6.76
N GLY A 139 -4.56 -0.12 5.72
CA GLY A 139 -5.05 1.23 5.45
C GLY A 139 -5.85 1.78 6.63
N ILE A 140 -6.68 0.95 7.28
CA ILE A 140 -7.41 1.32 8.51
C ILE A 140 -6.48 1.39 9.72
N ALA A 141 -5.45 0.57 9.79
CA ALA A 141 -4.52 0.54 10.93
C ALA A 141 -3.64 1.80 11.03
N PHE A 142 -3.15 2.35 9.91
CA PHE A 142 -2.26 3.52 9.90
C PHE A 142 -2.86 4.78 10.56
N PRO A 143 -4.09 5.21 10.33
CA PRO A 143 -4.72 6.32 11.04
C PRO A 143 -4.59 6.22 12.55
N PHE A 144 -4.94 5.06 13.11
CA PHE A 144 -4.87 4.81 14.55
C PHE A 144 -3.42 4.80 15.05
N LEU A 145 -2.49 4.23 14.27
CA LEU A 145 -1.07 4.23 14.61
C LEU A 145 -0.51 5.66 14.65
N PHE A 146 -0.79 6.51 13.66
CA PHE A 146 -0.31 7.90 13.63
C PHE A 146 -0.89 8.72 14.79
N TRP A 147 -2.17 8.55 15.09
CA TRP A 147 -2.80 9.22 16.22
C TRP A 147 -2.26 8.70 17.55
N GLY A 148 -2.06 7.39 17.69
CA GLY A 148 -1.41 6.76 18.84
C GLY A 148 0.00 7.31 19.06
N LEU A 149 0.80 7.45 17.99
CA LEU A 149 2.13 8.05 18.04
C LEU A 149 2.10 9.53 18.43
N ALA A 150 1.10 10.30 17.97
CA ALA A 150 0.92 11.68 18.40
C ALA A 150 0.71 11.80 19.92
N LEU A 151 -0.05 10.87 20.51
CA LEU A 151 -0.24 10.78 21.95
C LEU A 151 1.02 10.26 22.67
N PHE A 152 1.70 9.27 22.10
CA PHE A 152 2.92 8.69 22.62
C PHE A 152 4.04 9.74 22.78
N VAL A 153 4.29 10.55 21.75
CA VAL A 153 5.31 11.58 21.80
C VAL A 153 4.98 12.68 22.81
N ARG A 154 3.69 12.85 23.15
CA ARG A 154 3.18 13.76 24.22
C ARG A 154 3.07 13.12 25.60
N ARG A 155 3.54 11.88 25.78
CA ARG A 155 3.47 11.11 27.03
C ARG A 155 2.05 10.83 27.53
N ARG A 156 1.05 10.76 26.65
CA ARG A 156 -0.32 10.34 26.96
C ARG A 156 -0.44 8.84 26.67
N TYR A 157 0.19 8.01 27.51
CA TYR A 157 0.44 6.61 27.21
C TYR A 157 -0.85 5.76 27.16
N THR A 158 -1.83 6.03 28.03
CA THR A 158 -3.10 5.28 27.99
C THR A 158 -3.76 5.34 26.62
N GLY A 159 -4.03 6.54 26.10
CA GLY A 159 -4.64 6.68 24.78
C GLY A 159 -3.71 6.23 23.63
N ALA A 160 -2.38 6.41 23.79
CA ALA A 160 -1.42 5.97 22.78
C ALA A 160 -1.49 4.46 22.54
N PHE A 161 -1.42 3.65 23.61
CA PHE A 161 -1.42 2.19 23.47
C PHE A 161 -2.80 1.62 23.18
N ILE A 162 -3.89 2.26 23.59
CA ILE A 162 -5.25 1.91 23.13
C ILE A 162 -5.36 2.06 21.60
N LEU A 163 -4.94 3.20 21.05
CA LEU A 163 -4.99 3.43 19.60
C LEU A 163 -4.05 2.49 18.82
N MET A 164 -2.86 2.20 19.35
CA MET A 164 -1.97 1.19 18.76
C MET A 164 -2.55 -0.21 18.86
N GLY A 165 -3.30 -0.54 19.92
CA GLY A 165 -4.06 -1.77 20.08
C GLY A 165 -5.17 -1.89 19.03
N ILE A 166 -5.91 -0.80 18.75
CA ILE A 166 -6.90 -0.75 17.66
C ILE A 166 -6.21 -0.96 16.32
N ALA A 167 -5.07 -0.30 16.07
CA ALA A 167 -4.28 -0.52 14.86
C ALA A 167 -3.88 -1.99 14.70
N SER A 168 -3.47 -2.65 15.80
CA SER A 168 -3.11 -4.07 15.82
C SER A 168 -4.32 -4.98 15.59
N ALA A 169 -5.51 -4.60 16.07
CA ALA A 169 -6.75 -5.35 15.84
C ALA A 169 -7.13 -5.40 14.35
N PHE A 170 -6.94 -4.30 13.62
CA PHE A 170 -7.17 -4.26 12.16
C PHE A 170 -6.02 -4.86 11.34
N HIS A 171 -4.77 -4.71 11.81
CA HIS A 171 -3.61 -5.28 11.15
C HIS A 171 -2.48 -5.52 12.17
N VAL A 172 -2.33 -6.78 12.57
CA VAL A 172 -1.45 -7.21 13.67
C VAL A 172 -0.02 -6.67 13.52
N LEU A 173 0.57 -6.78 12.32
CA LEU A 173 1.96 -6.37 12.11
C LEU A 173 2.14 -4.85 12.11
N VAL A 174 1.17 -4.06 11.62
CA VAL A 174 1.28 -2.59 11.64
C VAL A 174 1.19 -2.07 13.06
N GLY A 175 0.17 -2.49 13.81
CA GLY A 175 0.00 -2.07 15.20
C GLY A 175 1.04 -2.69 16.14
N GLY A 176 1.30 -3.99 16.01
CA GLY A 176 2.24 -4.73 16.87
C GLY A 176 3.67 -4.20 16.78
N TRP A 177 4.20 -4.00 15.56
CA TRP A 177 5.51 -3.36 15.38
C TRP A 177 5.53 -1.93 15.93
N GLY A 178 4.43 -1.18 15.81
CA GLY A 178 4.26 0.14 16.41
C GLY A 178 4.38 0.11 17.93
N VAL A 179 3.71 -0.86 18.60
CA VAL A 179 3.80 -1.07 20.05
C VAL A 179 5.23 -1.43 20.46
N LEU A 180 5.85 -2.40 19.79
CA LEU A 180 7.21 -2.85 20.09
C LEU A 180 8.23 -1.71 19.95
N ALA A 181 8.13 -0.90 18.90
CA ALA A 181 9.02 0.25 18.71
C ALA A 181 8.77 1.36 19.74
N ALA A 182 7.53 1.58 20.15
CA ALA A 182 7.21 2.52 21.23
C ALA A 182 7.80 2.07 22.57
N LEU A 183 7.67 0.79 22.91
CA LEU A 183 8.30 0.19 24.11
C LEU A 183 9.81 0.23 24.05
N GLY A 184 10.43 -0.10 22.92
CA GLY A 184 11.87 0.04 22.69
C GLY A 184 12.36 1.49 22.86
N SER A 185 11.61 2.47 22.35
CA SER A 185 11.90 3.90 22.57
C SER A 185 11.84 4.30 24.06
N LEU A 186 10.91 3.72 24.83
CA LEU A 186 10.84 3.93 26.29
C LEU A 186 12.02 3.26 27.00
N ALA A 187 12.39 2.03 26.61
CA ALA A 187 13.54 1.31 27.17
C ALA A 187 14.86 2.09 26.96
N LEU A 188 15.12 2.56 25.73
CA LEU A 188 16.25 3.41 25.43
C LEU A 188 16.25 4.72 26.27
N SER A 189 15.06 5.26 26.51
CA SER A 189 14.88 6.42 27.37
C SER A 189 15.21 6.12 28.84
N ALA A 190 14.87 4.94 29.33
CA ALA A 190 15.12 4.49 30.70
C ALA A 190 16.62 4.20 30.92
N ALA A 191 17.27 3.52 29.99
CA ALA A 191 18.71 3.25 30.03
C ALA A 191 19.53 4.56 30.09
N GLY A 192 19.19 5.55 29.23
CA GLY A 192 19.86 6.85 29.25
C GLY A 192 19.60 7.66 30.54
N ARG A 193 18.48 7.41 31.25
CA ARG A 193 18.24 8.04 32.58
C ARG A 193 19.02 7.35 33.69
N LYS A 194 19.13 6.02 33.65
CA LYS A 194 19.93 5.27 34.61
C LYS A 194 21.38 5.73 34.59
N ALA A 195 21.97 5.82 33.40
CA ALA A 195 23.32 6.37 33.24
C ALA A 195 23.45 7.81 33.76
N ARG A 196 22.40 8.65 33.58
CA ARG A 196 22.38 10.02 34.13
C ARG A 196 22.19 10.09 35.65
N LYS A 197 21.43 9.17 36.24
CA LYS A 197 21.19 9.08 37.67
C LYS A 197 22.46 8.62 38.38
N GLU A 198 23.18 7.67 37.82
CA GLU A 198 24.52 7.26 38.28
C GLU A 198 25.52 8.41 38.23
N ALA A 199 25.28 9.42 37.37
CA ALA A 199 26.03 10.68 37.29
C ALA A 199 25.41 11.85 38.11
N GLY A 200 24.49 11.60 39.07
CA GLY A 200 23.93 12.60 39.99
C GLY A 200 22.66 13.33 39.55
N GLY A 201 21.89 12.81 38.55
CA GLY A 201 20.68 13.46 38.05
C GLY A 201 19.37 13.02 38.72
N GLU A 202 18.35 13.93 38.80
CA GLU A 202 17.06 13.68 39.43
C GLU A 202 16.18 12.62 38.75
N PRO A 203 15.33 11.84 39.50
CA PRO A 203 14.42 10.84 38.98
C PRO A 203 13.21 11.47 38.28
N ALA A 204 12.85 10.99 37.09
CA ALA A 204 11.68 11.45 36.39
C ALA A 204 10.41 10.72 36.83
N SER A 205 9.39 11.50 37.23
CA SER A 205 8.07 11.14 37.76
C SER A 205 7.19 10.26 36.87
N GLY A 206 6.58 9.32 37.45
CA GLY A 206 5.47 8.39 37.48
C GLY A 206 4.38 8.49 36.40
N LYS A 207 4.71 8.08 35.13
CA LYS A 207 3.70 7.74 34.12
C LYS A 207 3.51 6.21 33.96
N GLY A 208 4.01 5.42 34.92
CA GLY A 208 3.94 3.96 34.87
C GLY A 208 2.51 3.42 34.88
N LYS A 209 1.63 4.01 35.70
CA LYS A 209 0.21 3.62 35.75
C LYS A 209 -0.50 3.86 34.41
N GLU A 210 -0.30 5.03 33.78
CA GLU A 210 -0.88 5.32 32.45
C GLU A 210 -0.38 4.34 31.39
N LEU A 211 0.91 4.01 31.42
CA LEU A 211 1.50 3.03 30.53
C LEU A 211 0.89 1.64 30.73
N LEU A 212 0.78 1.17 31.96
CA LEU A 212 0.22 -0.14 32.29
C LEU A 212 -1.25 -0.26 31.86
N ILE A 213 -2.08 0.75 32.18
CA ILE A 213 -3.49 0.80 31.76
C ILE A 213 -3.59 0.79 30.23
N GLY A 214 -2.77 1.59 29.55
CA GLY A 214 -2.76 1.65 28.09
C GLY A 214 -2.35 0.33 27.44
N LEU A 215 -1.33 -0.34 27.96
CA LEU A 215 -0.88 -1.64 27.49
C LEU A 215 -1.93 -2.74 27.75
N ALA A 216 -2.54 -2.75 28.93
CA ALA A 216 -3.59 -3.72 29.24
C ALA A 216 -4.82 -3.55 28.34
N ALA A 217 -5.36 -2.33 28.25
CA ALA A 217 -6.52 -2.05 27.41
C ALA A 217 -6.22 -2.24 25.91
N GLY A 218 -5.10 -1.71 25.42
CA GLY A 218 -4.67 -1.89 24.04
C GLY A 218 -4.37 -3.35 23.71
N GLY A 219 -3.79 -4.11 24.66
CA GLY A 219 -3.53 -5.55 24.53
C GLY A 219 -4.84 -6.34 24.38
N VAL A 220 -5.83 -6.08 25.22
CA VAL A 220 -7.15 -6.72 25.11
C VAL A 220 -7.80 -6.42 23.76
N ILE A 221 -7.78 -5.15 23.32
CA ILE A 221 -8.33 -4.76 22.01
C ILE A 221 -7.60 -5.47 20.86
N SER A 222 -6.27 -5.60 20.95
CA SER A 222 -5.46 -6.23 19.91
C SER A 222 -5.78 -7.71 19.71
N LEU A 223 -6.38 -8.39 20.70
CA LEU A 223 -6.79 -9.80 20.61
C LEU A 223 -7.76 -10.05 19.45
N ALA A 224 -8.57 -9.06 19.08
CA ALA A 224 -9.49 -9.18 17.93
C ALA A 224 -8.77 -9.46 16.60
N GLY A 225 -7.52 -9.02 16.43
CA GLY A 225 -6.68 -9.37 15.27
C GLY A 225 -5.67 -10.47 15.58
N LEU A 226 -5.11 -10.46 16.79
CA LEU A 226 -4.06 -11.39 17.17
C LEU A 226 -4.54 -12.85 17.27
N LEU A 227 -5.72 -13.10 17.84
CA LEU A 227 -6.25 -14.46 17.97
C LEU A 227 -6.50 -15.14 16.62
N PRO A 228 -7.17 -14.49 15.64
CA PRO A 228 -7.26 -15.04 14.28
C PRO A 228 -5.91 -15.31 13.65
N ALA A 229 -4.95 -14.37 13.79
CA ALA A 229 -3.60 -14.54 13.22
C ALA A 229 -2.84 -15.73 13.82
N LEU A 230 -2.96 -15.96 15.14
CA LEU A 230 -2.37 -17.12 15.81
C LEU A 230 -3.08 -18.45 15.49
N ALA A 231 -4.32 -18.38 15.00
CA ALA A 231 -5.09 -19.56 14.65
C ALA A 231 -4.77 -20.08 13.23
N LEU A 232 -4.06 -19.32 12.38
CA LEU A 232 -3.78 -19.69 10.99
C LEU A 232 -2.98 -20.99 10.84
N ASP A 233 -2.07 -21.26 11.77
CA ASP A 233 -1.25 -22.47 11.75
C ASP A 233 -1.89 -23.63 12.55
N ARG A 234 -3.06 -23.38 13.21
CA ARG A 234 -3.69 -24.37 14.09
C ARG A 234 -4.18 -25.60 13.30
N GLY A 235 -3.86 -26.77 13.78
CA GLY A 235 -4.27 -28.05 13.16
C GLY A 235 -3.39 -28.52 12.02
N ALA A 236 -2.43 -27.71 11.56
CA ALA A 236 -1.43 -28.15 10.61
C ALA A 236 -0.24 -28.83 11.34
N SER A 237 0.34 -29.89 10.73
CA SER A 237 1.56 -30.47 11.28
C SER A 237 2.74 -29.50 11.18
N PRO A 238 3.80 -29.67 12.00
CA PRO A 238 5.00 -28.82 11.92
C PRO A 238 5.61 -28.77 10.51
N GLU A 239 5.59 -29.89 9.78
CA GLU A 239 6.11 -29.97 8.41
C GLU A 239 5.28 -29.11 7.45
N VAL A 240 3.93 -29.16 7.56
CA VAL A 240 3.02 -28.34 6.75
C VAL A 240 3.18 -26.86 7.08
N GLN A 241 3.30 -26.50 8.37
CA GLN A 241 3.56 -25.14 8.79
C GLN A 241 4.86 -24.61 8.19
N HIS A 242 5.92 -25.40 8.29
CA HIS A 242 7.23 -25.02 7.76
C HIS A 242 7.21 -24.88 6.22
N GLN A 243 6.57 -25.81 5.53
CA GLN A 243 6.37 -25.73 4.07
C GLN A 243 5.58 -24.48 3.68
N ALA A 244 4.51 -24.15 4.41
CA ALA A 244 3.73 -22.94 4.19
C ALA A 244 4.57 -21.66 4.38
N HIS A 245 5.36 -21.59 5.45
CA HIS A 245 6.25 -20.45 5.69
C HIS A 245 7.30 -20.31 4.58
N PHE A 246 7.88 -21.42 4.10
CA PHE A 246 8.81 -21.40 2.98
C PHE A 246 8.14 -20.88 1.71
N ILE A 247 6.96 -21.38 1.35
CA ILE A 247 6.16 -20.92 0.19
C ILE A 247 5.89 -19.43 0.31
N TYR A 248 5.41 -18.99 1.47
CA TYR A 248 5.06 -17.60 1.71
C TYR A 248 6.27 -16.69 1.54
N VAL A 249 7.38 -17.01 2.20
CA VAL A 249 8.57 -16.15 2.27
C VAL A 249 9.35 -16.17 0.97
N TYR A 250 9.68 -17.34 0.45
CA TYR A 250 10.65 -17.45 -0.64
C TYR A 250 10.02 -17.57 -2.03
N GLU A 251 8.85 -18.19 -2.14
CA GLU A 251 8.22 -18.39 -3.44
C GLU A 251 7.26 -17.25 -3.80
N ARG A 252 6.45 -16.80 -2.83
CA ARG A 252 5.35 -15.88 -3.15
C ARG A 252 5.68 -14.41 -2.93
N ILE A 253 6.26 -14.03 -1.80
CA ILE A 253 6.46 -12.62 -1.42
C ILE A 253 7.89 -12.29 -0.99
N ALA A 254 8.88 -13.00 -1.55
CA ALA A 254 10.28 -12.75 -1.29
C ALA A 254 10.69 -11.28 -1.49
N HIS A 255 10.10 -10.61 -2.48
CA HIS A 255 10.32 -9.20 -2.79
C HIS A 255 9.83 -8.21 -1.71
N HIS A 256 9.16 -8.68 -0.66
CA HIS A 256 8.78 -7.91 0.53
C HIS A 256 9.50 -8.38 1.80
N LEU A 257 9.96 -9.62 1.84
CA LEU A 257 10.41 -10.28 3.07
C LEU A 257 11.90 -10.58 3.09
N VAL A 258 12.50 -10.89 1.93
CA VAL A 258 13.86 -11.44 1.83
C VAL A 258 14.82 -10.38 1.31
N PRO A 259 15.65 -9.76 2.17
CA PRO A 259 16.58 -8.68 1.80
C PRO A 259 17.49 -8.99 0.62
N SER A 260 17.99 -10.23 0.52
CA SER A 260 18.87 -10.67 -0.55
C SER A 260 18.22 -10.60 -1.93
N THR A 261 16.89 -10.70 -2.01
CA THR A 261 16.14 -10.64 -3.27
C THR A 261 15.72 -9.23 -3.66
N LEU A 262 15.79 -8.26 -2.74
CA LEU A 262 15.40 -6.88 -3.01
C LEU A 262 16.33 -6.24 -4.06
N PRO A 263 15.81 -5.46 -5.03
CA PRO A 263 16.63 -4.75 -5.99
C PRO A 263 17.69 -3.88 -5.30
N TRP A 264 18.92 -3.92 -5.75
CA TRP A 264 20.01 -3.15 -5.16
C TRP A 264 19.72 -1.64 -5.13
N THR A 265 19.00 -1.13 -6.13
CA THR A 265 18.57 0.27 -6.21
C THR A 265 17.67 0.68 -5.05
N PHE A 266 16.77 -0.23 -4.58
CA PHE A 266 15.91 0.02 -3.42
C PHE A 266 16.75 0.05 -2.14
N ARG A 267 17.68 -0.90 -1.99
CA ARG A 267 18.61 -0.94 -0.85
C ARG A 267 19.45 0.33 -0.75
N VAL A 268 20.03 0.80 -1.86
CA VAL A 268 20.82 2.04 -1.90
C VAL A 268 19.97 3.28 -1.61
N ARG A 269 18.79 3.41 -2.24
CA ARG A 269 17.89 4.54 -1.98
C ARG A 269 17.47 4.61 -0.52
N PHE A 270 17.10 3.49 0.07
CA PHE A 270 16.70 3.42 1.48
C PHE A 270 17.86 3.72 2.42
N LEU A 271 19.07 3.22 2.13
CA LEU A 271 20.29 3.56 2.88
C LEU A 271 20.57 5.06 2.84
N LEU A 272 20.53 5.67 1.65
CA LEU A 272 20.71 7.12 1.48
C LEU A 272 19.67 7.90 2.28
N LEU A 273 18.40 7.49 2.22
CA LEU A 273 17.34 8.13 3.00
C LEU A 273 17.59 7.99 4.52
N THR A 274 18.08 6.85 4.97
CA THR A 274 18.48 6.62 6.38
C THR A 274 19.62 7.54 6.80
N LEU A 275 20.64 7.72 5.95
CA LEU A 275 21.73 8.66 6.22
C LEU A 275 21.23 10.12 6.29
N VAL A 276 20.31 10.50 5.44
CA VAL A 276 19.64 11.81 5.47
C VAL A 276 18.83 11.98 6.76
N TRP A 277 18.10 10.95 7.22
CA TRP A 277 17.44 10.99 8.52
C TRP A 277 18.44 11.16 9.68
N LEU A 278 19.54 10.41 9.70
CA LEU A 278 20.61 10.56 10.71
C LEU A 278 21.20 11.98 10.72
N PHE A 279 21.37 12.59 9.56
CA PHE A 279 21.77 13.98 9.44
C PHE A 279 20.76 14.91 10.11
N PHE A 280 19.45 14.74 9.83
CA PHE A 280 18.40 15.58 10.42
C PHE A 280 18.17 15.34 11.93
N CYS A 281 18.57 14.22 12.49
CA CYS A 281 18.55 14.00 13.95
C CYS A 281 19.37 15.03 14.74
N ARG A 282 20.35 15.70 14.11
CA ARG A 282 21.17 16.76 14.72
C ARG A 282 20.37 18.05 14.94
N PHE A 283 19.34 18.29 14.13
CA PHE A 283 18.51 19.48 14.27
C PHE A 283 17.42 19.22 15.31
N LYS A 284 17.34 20.11 16.27
CA LYS A 284 16.30 20.07 17.30
C LYS A 284 15.30 21.17 17.00
N PRO A 285 13.99 20.88 17.05
CA PRO A 285 13.00 21.95 16.91
C PRO A 285 13.21 22.95 18.04
N ASN A 286 13.21 24.23 17.69
CA ASN A 286 13.20 25.32 18.66
C ASN A 286 11.84 25.28 19.40
N GLY A 287 11.86 25.49 20.71
CA GLY A 287 10.65 25.48 21.52
C GLY A 287 10.90 25.01 22.95
N SER A 288 9.82 24.60 23.62
CA SER A 288 9.86 24.11 24.99
C SER A 288 10.67 22.82 25.14
N GLU A 289 11.11 22.50 26.35
CA GLU A 289 11.77 21.23 26.64
C GLU A 289 10.85 20.04 26.34
N GLU A 290 9.54 20.23 26.46
CA GLU A 290 8.54 19.22 26.09
C GLU A 290 8.57 18.91 24.60
N ALA A 291 8.68 19.93 23.73
CA ALA A 291 8.81 19.76 22.28
C ALA A 291 10.10 19.01 21.92
N ARG A 292 11.23 19.42 22.53
CA ARG A 292 12.51 18.71 22.35
C ARG A 292 12.45 17.26 22.86
N ALA A 293 11.75 17.01 23.97
CA ALA A 293 11.57 15.66 24.49
C ALA A 293 10.64 14.80 23.60
N ALA A 294 9.60 15.39 23.01
CA ALA A 294 8.75 14.72 22.01
C ALA A 294 9.57 14.31 20.78
N TRP A 295 10.42 15.22 20.29
CA TRP A 295 11.34 14.98 19.17
C TRP A 295 12.33 13.84 19.46
N ARG A 296 12.91 13.80 20.67
CA ARG A 296 13.78 12.70 21.10
C ARG A 296 13.05 11.36 21.15
N ARG A 297 11.78 11.32 21.59
CA ARG A 297 10.96 10.10 21.59
C ARG A 297 10.69 9.60 20.18
N TRP A 298 10.35 10.51 19.28
CA TRP A 298 10.15 10.20 17.87
C TRP A 298 11.43 9.60 17.24
N ASN A 299 12.56 10.26 17.37
CA ASN A 299 13.80 9.77 16.78
C ASN A 299 14.25 8.41 17.36
N ARG A 300 13.99 8.13 18.64
CA ARG A 300 14.23 6.81 19.21
C ARG A 300 13.27 5.78 18.62
N PHE A 301 12.02 6.12 18.39
CA PHE A 301 11.05 5.25 17.73
C PHE A 301 11.55 4.86 16.32
N VAL A 302 12.02 5.80 15.52
CA VAL A 302 12.62 5.53 14.21
C VAL A 302 13.90 4.70 14.34
N ALA A 303 14.76 4.98 15.32
CA ALA A 303 15.97 4.17 15.57
C ALA A 303 15.65 2.71 15.92
N VAL A 304 14.60 2.48 16.74
CA VAL A 304 14.15 1.12 17.07
C VAL A 304 13.57 0.43 15.83
N SER A 305 12.86 1.15 14.96
CA SER A 305 12.36 0.57 13.70
C SER A 305 13.49 0.09 12.78
N LEU A 306 14.61 0.82 12.75
CA LEU A 306 15.81 0.39 12.03
C LEU A 306 16.52 -0.79 12.71
N ALA A 307 16.50 -0.88 14.06
CA ALA A 307 17.01 -2.05 14.76
C ALA A 307 16.17 -3.31 14.46
N VAL A 308 14.84 -3.16 14.36
CA VAL A 308 13.94 -4.23 13.90
C VAL A 308 14.29 -4.66 12.47
N ALA A 309 14.49 -3.72 11.55
CA ALA A 309 14.95 -4.04 10.20
C ALA A 309 16.33 -4.73 10.19
N GLY A 310 17.23 -4.31 11.08
CA GLY A 310 18.54 -4.96 11.29
C GLY A 310 18.41 -6.42 11.72
N ALA A 311 17.44 -6.75 12.58
CA ALA A 311 17.13 -8.14 12.91
C ALA A 311 16.63 -8.92 11.66
N GLY A 312 15.80 -8.30 10.82
CA GLY A 312 15.38 -8.90 9.54
C GLY A 312 16.57 -9.20 8.61
N LEU A 313 17.58 -8.31 8.56
CA LEU A 313 18.81 -8.59 7.83
C LEU A 313 19.57 -9.77 8.43
N PHE A 314 19.60 -9.89 9.75
CA PHE A 314 20.25 -11.01 10.41
C PHE A 314 19.57 -12.37 10.11
N TRP A 315 18.24 -12.40 10.03
CA TRP A 315 17.52 -13.62 9.66
C TRP A 315 17.83 -14.10 8.25
N ASP A 316 18.06 -13.20 7.30
CA ASP A 316 18.35 -13.54 5.90
C ASP A 316 19.84 -13.84 5.66
N TYR A 317 20.75 -13.01 6.18
CA TYR A 317 22.19 -13.15 5.94
C TYR A 317 22.94 -13.89 7.06
N GLY A 318 22.55 -13.66 8.31
CA GLY A 318 23.26 -14.18 9.48
C GLY A 318 23.00 -15.68 9.71
N ILE A 319 21.74 -16.13 9.61
CA ILE A 319 21.42 -17.55 9.82
C ILE A 319 22.18 -18.48 8.84
N PRO A 320 22.19 -18.21 7.51
CA PRO A 320 22.99 -19.02 6.60
C PRO A 320 24.50 -19.02 6.92
N LEU A 321 25.03 -17.92 7.44
CA LEU A 321 26.43 -17.86 7.88
C LEU A 321 26.67 -18.74 9.12
N LEU A 322 25.73 -18.74 10.08
CA LEU A 322 25.82 -19.60 11.27
C LEU A 322 25.71 -21.08 10.91
N VAL A 323 24.86 -21.45 9.96
CA VAL A 323 24.78 -22.82 9.42
C VAL A 323 26.11 -23.21 8.75
N LYS A 324 26.66 -22.33 7.90
CA LYS A 324 27.95 -22.55 7.23
C LYS A 324 29.11 -22.71 8.22
N ALA A 325 29.04 -22.01 9.36
CA ALA A 325 30.02 -22.10 10.44
C ALA A 325 29.82 -23.31 11.34
N GLY A 326 28.80 -24.15 11.11
CA GLY A 326 28.47 -25.31 11.94
C GLY A 326 27.86 -24.96 13.30
N LEU A 327 27.43 -23.71 13.50
CA LEU A 327 26.81 -23.24 14.74
C LEU A 327 25.30 -23.50 14.80
N LEU A 328 24.68 -23.75 13.63
CA LEU A 328 23.28 -24.18 13.49
C LEU A 328 23.22 -25.39 12.56
N THR A 329 22.25 -26.27 12.81
CA THR A 329 22.07 -27.52 12.05
C THR A 329 21.39 -27.26 10.69
N ASP A 330 20.46 -26.30 10.63
CA ASP A 330 19.76 -25.94 9.40
C ASP A 330 19.35 -24.46 9.40
N GLY A 331 18.96 -23.95 8.21
CA GLY A 331 18.51 -22.58 7.99
C GLY A 331 16.99 -22.40 7.97
N SER A 332 16.22 -23.43 8.29
CA SER A 332 14.76 -23.44 8.18
C SER A 332 14.07 -22.34 8.98
N VAL A 333 14.65 -22.01 10.14
CA VAL A 333 14.18 -20.94 11.03
C VAL A 333 14.13 -19.56 10.35
N SER A 334 14.88 -19.36 9.26
CA SER A 334 14.82 -18.09 8.50
C SER A 334 13.43 -17.84 7.92
N ALA A 335 12.77 -18.85 7.34
CA ALA A 335 11.42 -18.72 6.82
C ALA A 335 10.42 -18.38 7.92
N ASP A 336 10.51 -19.09 9.05
CA ASP A 336 9.62 -18.90 10.19
C ASP A 336 9.69 -17.49 10.78
N LEU A 337 10.85 -16.85 10.71
CA LEU A 337 11.07 -15.50 11.23
C LEU A 337 10.81 -14.41 10.20
N LEU A 338 11.28 -14.58 8.95
CA LEU A 338 11.13 -13.56 7.91
C LEU A 338 9.68 -13.25 7.58
N ARG A 339 8.75 -14.18 7.76
CA ARG A 339 7.30 -13.97 7.53
C ARG A 339 6.69 -12.78 8.29
N PHE A 340 7.34 -12.26 9.32
CA PHE A 340 6.83 -11.16 10.15
C PHE A 340 7.12 -9.75 9.60
N TYR A 341 7.53 -9.60 8.34
CA TYR A 341 7.70 -8.30 7.67
C TYR A 341 8.58 -7.30 8.44
N TRP A 342 9.79 -7.69 8.81
CA TRP A 342 10.73 -6.92 9.61
C TRP A 342 11.05 -5.51 9.07
N PHE A 343 10.89 -5.30 7.77
CA PHE A 343 11.17 -4.04 7.09
C PHE A 343 9.97 -3.10 7.03
N ARG A 344 8.75 -3.60 7.23
CA ARG A 344 7.51 -2.82 7.10
C ARG A 344 7.50 -1.58 7.97
N LEU A 345 7.99 -1.67 9.22
CA LEU A 345 8.02 -0.55 10.13
C LEU A 345 8.99 0.54 9.65
N SER A 346 10.22 0.16 9.27
CA SER A 346 11.26 1.11 8.81
C SER A 346 10.90 1.75 7.48
N ASP A 347 10.19 1.05 6.60
CA ASP A 347 9.76 1.53 5.28
C ASP A 347 8.92 2.80 5.32
N TRP A 348 8.14 3.00 6.37
CA TRP A 348 7.39 4.25 6.53
C TRP A 348 7.99 5.20 7.57
N THR A 349 8.66 4.69 8.63
CA THR A 349 9.18 5.54 9.71
C THR A 349 10.38 6.35 9.28
N VAL A 350 11.26 5.80 8.43
CA VAL A 350 12.41 6.53 7.89
C VAL A 350 11.97 7.66 6.95
N PRO A 351 11.10 7.42 5.94
CA PRO A 351 10.47 8.49 5.17
C PRO A 351 9.78 9.56 6.03
N ALA A 352 9.00 9.15 7.04
CA ALA A 352 8.37 10.08 7.98
C ALA A 352 9.41 10.88 8.79
N GLY A 353 10.48 10.21 9.24
CA GLY A 353 11.60 10.84 9.96
C GLY A 353 12.31 11.90 9.12
N VAL A 354 12.54 11.63 7.84
CA VAL A 354 13.14 12.61 6.92
C VAL A 354 12.17 13.76 6.63
N ALA A 355 10.90 13.48 6.37
CA ALA A 355 9.89 14.50 6.11
C ALA A 355 9.73 15.48 7.29
N LEU A 356 9.64 14.96 8.51
CA LEU A 356 9.56 15.75 9.73
C LEU A 356 10.89 16.44 10.02
N GLY A 357 12.01 15.75 9.82
CA GLY A 357 13.36 16.26 10.10
C GLY A 357 13.77 17.42 9.19
N SER A 358 13.46 17.33 7.91
CA SER A 358 13.73 18.42 6.95
C SER A 358 12.96 19.69 7.30
N CYS A 359 11.70 19.57 7.69
CA CYS A 359 10.89 20.71 8.14
C CYS A 359 11.37 21.26 9.48
N ALA A 360 11.82 20.40 10.41
CA ALA A 360 12.43 20.84 11.67
C ALA A 360 13.75 21.62 11.44
N ALA A 361 14.59 21.12 10.54
CA ALA A 361 15.84 21.79 10.16
C ALA A 361 15.57 23.14 9.49
N ALA A 362 14.63 23.20 8.55
CA ALA A 362 14.23 24.45 7.91
C ALA A 362 13.72 25.48 8.92
N ALA A 363 12.93 25.06 9.91
CA ALA A 363 12.44 25.90 10.98
C ALA A 363 13.59 26.44 11.87
N ALA A 364 14.53 25.57 12.27
CA ALA A 364 15.67 25.93 13.10
C ALA A 364 16.62 26.89 12.38
N LEU A 365 16.91 26.67 11.10
CA LEU A 365 17.74 27.53 10.28
C LEU A 365 17.12 28.91 10.08
N GLY A 366 15.79 28.97 9.85
CA GLY A 366 15.06 30.24 9.69
C GLY A 366 15.07 31.12 10.94
N GLU A 367 15.26 30.56 12.15
CA GLU A 367 15.32 31.29 13.40
C GLU A 367 16.75 31.69 13.81
N ASN A 368 17.74 30.84 13.53
CA ASN A 368 19.12 31.00 13.97
C ASN A 368 20.02 31.75 12.98
N ALA A 369 19.63 31.79 11.71
CA ALA A 369 20.37 32.57 10.74
C ALA A 369 20.17 34.05 11.05
N GLY A 370 21.25 34.77 11.25
CA GLY A 370 21.30 36.24 11.29
C GLY A 370 20.85 36.89 9.96
N PHE A 371 19.93 36.22 9.25
CA PHE A 371 19.30 36.74 8.06
C PHE A 371 18.68 38.09 8.39
N SER A 372 18.99 39.07 7.56
CA SER A 372 18.33 40.37 7.56
C SER A 372 16.81 40.18 7.77
N VAL A 373 16.15 41.20 8.29
CA VAL A 373 14.66 41.23 8.47
C VAL A 373 13.90 40.68 7.26
N LEU A 374 14.48 40.72 6.08
CA LEU A 374 13.97 40.14 4.84
C LEU A 374 13.95 38.58 4.84
N GLY A 375 15.00 37.91 5.34
CA GLY A 375 15.07 36.43 5.39
C GLY A 375 14.10 35.83 6.41
N LYS A 376 13.95 36.45 7.60
CA LYS A 376 12.98 36.03 8.62
C LYS A 376 11.53 36.18 8.16
N LYS A 377 11.25 37.10 7.24
CA LYS A 377 9.93 37.35 6.65
C LYS A 377 9.68 36.50 5.39
N PHE A 378 10.71 36.21 4.62
CA PHE A 378 10.61 35.53 3.32
C PHE A 378 10.50 34.02 3.46
N PHE A 379 11.25 33.41 4.39
CA PHE A 379 11.35 31.96 4.54
C PHE A 379 10.03 31.27 4.93
N PRO A 380 9.21 31.78 5.88
CA PRO A 380 7.90 31.21 6.19
C PRO A 380 6.87 31.31 5.06
N VAL A 381 7.11 32.18 4.08
CA VAL A 381 6.24 32.37 2.90
C VAL A 381 6.78 31.60 1.70
N PHE A 382 8.10 31.62 1.50
CA PHE A 382 8.77 30.98 0.37
C PHE A 382 8.66 29.46 0.43
N LEU A 383 8.82 28.86 1.61
CA LEU A 383 8.74 27.43 1.77
C LEU A 383 7.34 26.86 1.42
N PRO A 384 6.22 27.41 1.93
CA PRO A 384 4.87 27.03 1.47
C PRO A 384 4.66 27.27 -0.03
N LEU A 385 5.22 28.34 -0.57
CA LEU A 385 5.12 28.66 -2.00
C LEU A 385 5.91 27.70 -2.89
N LEU A 386 7.12 27.34 -2.47
CA LEU A 386 7.95 26.34 -3.15
C LEU A 386 7.26 24.95 -3.14
N PHE A 387 6.64 24.59 -2.02
CA PHE A 387 5.90 23.34 -1.90
C PHE A 387 4.58 23.36 -2.67
N THR A 388 3.85 24.46 -2.64
CA THR A 388 2.64 24.62 -3.48
C THR A 388 3.01 24.51 -4.95
N GLY A 389 4.11 25.14 -5.36
CA GLY A 389 4.69 24.98 -6.70
C GLY A 389 5.10 23.54 -7.00
N GLY A 390 5.71 22.84 -6.03
CA GLY A 390 6.06 21.43 -6.13
C GLY A 390 4.84 20.51 -6.25
N ILE A 391 3.80 20.77 -5.46
CA ILE A 391 2.51 20.03 -5.54
C ILE A 391 1.84 20.28 -6.89
N ILE A 392 1.79 21.52 -7.35
CA ILE A 392 1.27 21.89 -8.67
C ILE A 392 2.10 21.22 -9.76
N PHE A 393 3.42 21.20 -9.62
CA PHE A 393 4.33 20.52 -10.57
C PHE A 393 4.10 19.00 -10.60
N ILE A 394 3.94 18.35 -9.44
CA ILE A 394 3.65 16.91 -9.36
C ILE A 394 2.27 16.62 -9.96
N ALA A 395 1.27 17.43 -9.64
CA ALA A 395 -0.05 17.33 -10.24
C ALA A 395 0.00 17.55 -11.76
N ALA A 396 0.68 18.61 -12.21
CA ALA A 396 0.88 18.90 -13.63
C ALA A 396 1.67 17.80 -14.33
N LYS A 397 2.72 17.24 -13.70
CA LYS A 397 3.49 16.12 -14.25
C LYS A 397 2.63 14.86 -14.39
N LYS A 398 1.80 14.51 -13.40
CA LYS A 398 0.88 13.38 -13.50
C LYS A 398 -0.18 13.62 -14.59
N LEU A 399 -0.77 14.80 -14.66
CA LEU A 399 -1.70 15.22 -15.74
C LEU A 399 -1.01 15.19 -17.10
N PHE A 400 0.19 15.74 -17.19
CA PHE A 400 0.98 15.72 -18.42
C PHE A 400 1.39 14.30 -18.81
N LEU A 401 1.79 13.45 -17.86
CA LEU A 401 2.16 12.07 -18.13
C LEU A 401 0.93 11.23 -18.54
N ALA A 402 -0.21 11.41 -17.87
CA ALA A 402 -1.47 10.78 -18.27
C ALA A 402 -1.91 11.23 -19.66
N HIS A 403 -1.78 12.54 -19.94
CA HIS A 403 -2.10 13.11 -21.25
C HIS A 403 -1.07 12.73 -22.33
N ALA A 404 0.22 12.73 -22.02
CA ALA A 404 1.29 12.30 -22.93
C ALA A 404 1.18 10.80 -23.25
N LEU A 405 0.81 9.97 -22.27
CA LEU A 405 0.51 8.55 -22.49
C LEU A 405 -0.74 8.36 -23.34
N ALA A 406 -1.78 9.17 -23.13
CA ALA A 406 -2.99 9.18 -23.95
C ALA A 406 -2.69 9.57 -25.40
N VAL A 407 -1.89 10.62 -25.58
CA VAL A 407 -1.46 11.12 -26.90
C VAL A 407 -0.50 10.13 -27.57
N ALA A 408 0.46 9.56 -26.86
CA ALA A 408 1.37 8.57 -27.40
C ALA A 408 0.64 7.28 -27.84
N ARG A 409 -0.44 6.91 -27.14
CA ARG A 409 -1.30 5.77 -27.52
C ARG A 409 -2.23 6.08 -28.68
N ALA A 410 -2.77 7.30 -28.76
CA ALA A 410 -3.54 7.75 -29.91
C ALA A 410 -2.66 7.91 -31.16
N ALA A 411 -1.36 8.23 -31.01
CA ALA A 411 -0.40 8.37 -32.09
C ALA A 411 0.07 7.03 -32.67
N THR A 412 -0.24 5.89 -32.07
CA THR A 412 -0.05 4.57 -32.73
C THR A 412 -1.03 4.35 -33.89
N VAL A 413 -1.99 5.26 -34.07
CA VAL A 413 -2.89 5.32 -35.23
C VAL A 413 -2.37 6.27 -36.33
N SER A 414 -1.34 7.12 -36.05
CA SER A 414 -0.70 7.98 -37.06
C SER A 414 0.74 8.32 -36.64
N PRO A 415 1.77 7.90 -37.41
CA PRO A 415 3.17 7.93 -36.93
C PRO A 415 3.88 9.29 -37.06
N PHE A 416 3.24 10.42 -37.34
CA PHE A 416 3.98 11.60 -37.80
C PHE A 416 3.84 12.93 -37.06
N PHE A 417 2.98 13.12 -36.05
CA PHE A 417 3.00 14.38 -35.29
C PHE A 417 2.50 14.22 -33.84
N PRO A 418 3.26 14.69 -32.82
CA PRO A 418 2.72 14.84 -31.47
C PRO A 418 1.69 15.95 -31.45
N ALA A 419 0.48 15.64 -31.00
CA ALA A 419 -0.55 16.67 -30.81
C ALA A 419 -0.10 17.70 -29.77
N ALA A 420 -0.21 18.98 -30.10
CA ALA A 420 0.10 20.08 -29.19
C ALA A 420 -0.76 19.99 -27.90
N PRO A 421 -0.23 20.40 -26.73
CA PRO A 421 -0.98 20.42 -25.48
C PRO A 421 -2.28 21.21 -25.66
N LYS A 422 -3.39 20.66 -25.16
CA LYS A 422 -4.68 21.31 -25.28
C LYS A 422 -4.70 22.62 -24.46
N PRO A 423 -5.39 23.68 -24.94
CA PRO A 423 -5.41 24.99 -24.26
C PRO A 423 -5.91 24.94 -22.81
N VAL A 424 -6.63 23.90 -22.41
CA VAL A 424 -7.10 23.68 -21.03
C VAL A 424 -5.94 23.51 -20.05
N ASP A 425 -4.82 22.87 -20.45
CA ASP A 425 -3.66 22.63 -19.57
C ASP A 425 -2.87 23.93 -19.36
N ALA A 426 -2.78 24.77 -20.40
CA ALA A 426 -2.20 26.11 -20.32
C ALA A 426 -3.05 27.07 -19.47
N ILE A 427 -4.37 26.95 -19.56
CA ILE A 427 -5.33 27.74 -18.77
C ILE A 427 -5.27 27.37 -17.30
N ALA A 428 -5.18 26.07 -16.95
CA ALA A 428 -5.03 25.62 -15.58
C ALA A 428 -3.70 26.10 -14.95
N LEU A 429 -2.61 26.06 -15.71
CA LEU A 429 -1.31 26.59 -15.29
C LEU A 429 -1.34 28.11 -15.13
N LEU A 430 -1.94 28.84 -16.09
CA LEU A 430 -2.11 30.28 -16.02
C LEU A 430 -3.03 30.71 -14.87
N ALA A 431 -4.14 29.99 -14.62
CA ALA A 431 -5.02 30.20 -13.47
C ALA A 431 -4.28 29.99 -12.14
N ALA A 432 -3.48 28.96 -12.04
CA ALA A 432 -2.65 28.71 -10.86
C ALA A 432 -1.62 29.84 -10.64
N ILE A 433 -0.95 30.28 -11.69
CA ILE A 433 -0.01 31.44 -11.65
C ILE A 433 -0.73 32.73 -11.30
N LEU A 434 -1.95 32.96 -11.83
CA LEU A 434 -2.73 34.16 -11.55
C LEU A 434 -3.24 34.21 -10.11
N VAL A 435 -3.77 33.08 -9.59
CA VAL A 435 -4.17 32.94 -8.19
C VAL A 435 -2.97 33.15 -7.29
N PHE A 436 -1.81 32.61 -7.66
CA PHE A 436 -0.54 32.81 -6.97
C PHE A 436 -0.14 34.29 -6.95
N GLY A 437 -0.24 35.00 -8.09
CA GLY A 437 0.07 36.41 -8.20
C GLY A 437 -0.89 37.31 -7.40
N ILE A 438 -2.19 37.05 -7.44
CA ILE A 438 -3.21 37.80 -6.68
C ILE A 438 -2.99 37.62 -5.16
N CYS A 439 -2.73 36.40 -4.70
CA CYS A 439 -2.44 36.16 -3.30
C CYS A 439 -1.12 36.79 -2.84
N PHE A 440 -0.09 36.81 -3.69
CA PHE A 440 1.18 37.50 -3.42
C PHE A 440 0.96 39.02 -3.30
N LEU A 441 0.15 39.62 -4.15
CA LEU A 441 -0.18 41.07 -4.09
C LEU A 441 -1.06 41.42 -2.88
N ALA A 442 -2.01 40.57 -2.52
CA ALA A 442 -2.83 40.72 -1.30
C ALA A 442 -1.99 40.68 -0.02
N ILE A 443 -1.02 39.80 0.03
CA ILE A 443 -0.06 39.66 1.12
C ILE A 443 0.81 40.92 1.28
N LYS A 444 1.17 41.59 0.18
CA LYS A 444 1.98 42.83 0.18
C LYS A 444 1.24 44.02 0.79
N ARG A 445 -0.10 44.01 0.80
CA ARG A 445 -0.94 45.10 1.30
C ARG A 445 -1.32 45.05 2.78
N ILE A 446 -1.09 43.95 3.50
CA ILE A 446 -1.52 43.79 4.88
C ILE A 446 -0.44 44.31 5.87
N GLY A 447 -0.78 45.34 6.67
CA GLY A 447 0.11 46.05 7.58
C GLY A 447 0.26 45.47 9.00
N GLY A 448 1.47 45.54 9.62
CA GLY A 448 1.78 45.16 11.01
C GLY A 448 2.52 43.79 11.17
N ALA A 449 3.74 43.79 11.78
CA ALA A 449 4.64 42.64 11.65
C ALA A 449 4.21 41.34 12.34
N GLN A 450 3.61 41.39 13.52
CA GLN A 450 3.24 40.18 14.28
C GLN A 450 1.85 39.64 13.91
N ARG A 451 0.89 40.51 13.58
CA ARG A 451 -0.38 40.14 12.95
C ARG A 451 -0.17 39.62 11.52
N ARG A 452 0.87 40.10 10.81
CA ARG A 452 1.22 39.68 9.45
C ARG A 452 1.63 38.23 9.37
N ILE A 453 2.40 37.68 10.32
CA ILE A 453 2.87 36.27 10.27
C ILE A 453 1.71 35.29 10.46
N GLY A 454 0.78 35.57 11.37
CA GLY A 454 -0.42 34.76 11.55
C GLY A 454 -1.41 34.86 10.37
N ALA A 455 -1.57 36.05 9.79
CA ALA A 455 -2.41 36.26 8.61
C ALA A 455 -1.79 35.64 7.34
N LEU A 456 -0.45 35.67 7.21
CA LEU A 456 0.30 35.06 6.10
C LEU A 456 0.24 33.55 6.13
N SER A 457 0.37 32.90 7.32
CA SER A 457 0.23 31.46 7.42
C SER A 457 -1.22 31.01 7.17
N ASN A 458 -2.22 31.78 7.62
CA ASN A 458 -3.63 31.46 7.33
C ASN A 458 -3.99 31.71 5.85
N ALA A 459 -3.43 32.76 5.22
CA ALA A 459 -3.62 33.03 3.80
C ALA A 459 -2.90 31.98 2.93
N ALA A 460 -1.68 31.54 3.31
CA ALA A 460 -0.99 30.46 2.62
C ALA A 460 -1.73 29.13 2.77
N LEU A 461 -2.26 28.85 3.95
CA LEU A 461 -3.08 27.66 4.20
C LEU A 461 -4.39 27.69 3.40
N ALA A 462 -5.10 28.83 3.41
CA ALA A 462 -6.31 29.04 2.60
C ALA A 462 -6.01 28.93 1.10
N MET A 463 -4.85 29.42 0.67
CA MET A 463 -4.40 29.32 -0.72
C MET A 463 -4.13 27.87 -1.12
N VAL A 464 -3.37 27.13 -0.32
CA VAL A 464 -3.09 25.69 -0.57
C VAL A 464 -4.40 24.90 -0.62
N THR A 465 -5.27 25.11 0.38
CA THR A 465 -6.56 24.42 0.45
C THR A 465 -7.48 24.81 -0.71
N GLY A 466 -7.52 26.09 -1.07
CA GLY A 466 -8.30 26.60 -2.21
C GLY A 466 -7.77 26.09 -3.56
N THR A 467 -6.46 26.09 -3.75
CA THR A 467 -5.83 25.54 -4.96
C THR A 467 -6.11 24.05 -5.10
N LEU A 468 -5.96 23.28 -4.00
CA LEU A 468 -6.29 21.87 -3.99
C LEU A 468 -7.77 21.62 -4.26
N ALA A 469 -8.67 22.41 -3.66
CA ALA A 469 -10.12 22.31 -3.89
C ALA A 469 -10.53 22.63 -5.33
N LEU A 470 -9.79 23.48 -6.04
CA LEU A 470 -10.02 23.78 -7.46
C LEU A 470 -9.38 22.74 -8.40
N VAL A 471 -8.19 22.28 -8.07
CA VAL A 471 -7.45 21.29 -8.88
C VAL A 471 -8.10 19.91 -8.79
N MET A 472 -8.64 19.53 -7.63
CA MET A 472 -9.20 18.21 -7.41
C MET A 472 -10.38 17.82 -8.31
N PRO A 473 -11.42 18.68 -8.48
CA PRO A 473 -12.50 18.36 -9.42
C PRO A 473 -12.03 18.27 -10.87
N ALA A 474 -11.11 19.16 -11.29
CA ALA A 474 -10.52 19.11 -12.63
C ALA A 474 -9.69 17.85 -12.84
N TRP A 475 -8.92 17.44 -11.82
CA TRP A 475 -8.18 16.18 -11.80
C TRP A 475 -9.12 14.97 -11.88
N GLY A 476 -10.12 14.88 -11.00
CA GLY A 476 -11.10 13.80 -10.99
C GLY A 476 -11.85 13.68 -12.31
N ALA A 477 -12.20 14.83 -12.95
CA ALA A 477 -12.81 14.85 -14.27
C ALA A 477 -11.86 14.33 -15.36
N ALA A 478 -10.58 14.74 -15.31
CA ALA A 478 -9.55 14.28 -16.26
C ALA A 478 -9.28 12.79 -16.12
N GLU A 479 -9.18 12.28 -14.89
CA GLU A 479 -9.01 10.84 -14.63
C GLU A 479 -10.26 10.04 -15.01
N MET A 480 -11.46 10.50 -14.68
CA MET A 480 -12.68 9.84 -15.15
C MET A 480 -12.79 9.81 -16.67
N THR A 481 -12.34 10.88 -17.35
CA THR A 481 -12.28 10.92 -18.80
C THR A 481 -11.24 9.92 -19.33
N ALA A 482 -10.06 9.84 -18.71
CA ALA A 482 -9.02 8.89 -19.06
C ALA A 482 -9.43 7.43 -18.77
N MET A 483 -10.23 7.19 -17.72
CA MET A 483 -10.86 5.88 -17.46
C MET A 483 -11.89 5.53 -18.54
N LYS A 484 -12.79 6.46 -18.86
CA LYS A 484 -13.84 6.24 -19.89
C LYS A 484 -13.25 6.03 -21.28
N SER A 485 -12.13 6.64 -21.58
CA SER A 485 -11.41 6.48 -22.86
C SER A 485 -10.47 5.25 -22.87
N GLY A 486 -10.42 4.47 -21.79
CA GLY A 486 -9.56 3.28 -21.70
C GLY A 486 -8.06 3.57 -21.51
N VAL A 487 -7.67 4.82 -21.39
CA VAL A 487 -6.25 5.23 -21.21
C VAL A 487 -5.72 4.86 -19.83
N LEU A 488 -6.57 4.94 -18.80
CA LEU A 488 -6.27 4.48 -17.46
C LEU A 488 -7.05 3.20 -17.18
N VAL A 489 -6.33 2.10 -17.05
CA VAL A 489 -6.89 0.81 -16.64
C VAL A 489 -6.64 0.55 -15.16
N PRO A 490 -7.53 -0.16 -14.46
CA PRO A 490 -7.28 -0.64 -13.11
C PRO A 490 -5.94 -1.38 -13.01
N ARG A 491 -5.18 -1.17 -11.94
CA ARG A 491 -3.88 -1.83 -11.77
C ARG A 491 -3.97 -3.34 -11.58
N SER A 492 -5.13 -3.84 -11.22
CA SER A 492 -5.46 -5.28 -11.16
C SER A 492 -5.80 -5.88 -12.53
N ASN A 493 -6.02 -5.07 -13.56
CA ASN A 493 -6.25 -5.52 -14.94
C ASN A 493 -4.91 -5.72 -15.68
N PRO A 494 -4.92 -6.46 -16.82
CA PRO A 494 -3.77 -6.51 -17.71
C PRO A 494 -3.28 -5.11 -18.09
N PRO A 495 -1.96 -4.84 -18.07
CA PRO A 495 -1.44 -3.48 -18.14
C PRO A 495 -1.54 -2.83 -19.52
N LYS A 496 -1.71 -3.60 -20.59
CA LYS A 496 -1.91 -3.08 -21.94
C LYS A 496 -3.39 -2.84 -22.19
N GLU A 497 -3.74 -1.63 -22.65
CA GLU A 497 -5.13 -1.20 -22.87
C GLU A 497 -5.91 -2.17 -23.77
N SER A 498 -5.34 -2.56 -24.93
CA SER A 498 -6.01 -3.49 -25.85
C SER A 498 -6.31 -4.84 -25.19
N ILE A 499 -5.37 -5.38 -24.40
CA ILE A 499 -5.54 -6.61 -23.65
C ILE A 499 -6.55 -6.43 -22.53
N SER A 500 -6.52 -5.28 -21.84
CA SER A 500 -7.50 -4.96 -20.79
C SER A 500 -8.93 -4.88 -21.35
N ASN A 501 -9.13 -4.28 -22.51
CA ASN A 501 -10.44 -4.23 -23.16
C ASN A 501 -10.91 -5.64 -23.55
N GLY A 502 -10.05 -6.44 -24.17
CA GLY A 502 -10.36 -7.85 -24.47
C GLY A 502 -10.65 -8.67 -23.21
N TRP A 503 -9.96 -8.37 -22.09
CA TRP A 503 -10.22 -8.96 -20.79
C TRP A 503 -11.62 -8.62 -20.25
N LEU A 504 -11.99 -7.35 -20.32
CA LEU A 504 -13.33 -6.91 -19.90
C LEU A 504 -14.44 -7.53 -20.76
N ASP A 505 -14.18 -7.73 -22.06
CA ASP A 505 -15.14 -8.41 -22.94
C ASP A 505 -15.32 -9.89 -22.57
N VAL A 506 -14.23 -10.61 -22.27
CA VAL A 506 -14.30 -12.00 -21.76
C VAL A 506 -15.05 -12.06 -20.43
N CYS A 507 -14.75 -11.14 -19.51
CA CYS A 507 -15.43 -11.08 -18.22
C CYS A 507 -16.94 -10.85 -18.37
N ARG A 508 -17.34 -9.95 -19.29
CA ARG A 508 -18.74 -9.68 -19.59
C ARG A 508 -19.41 -10.91 -20.21
N TRP A 509 -18.75 -11.54 -21.18
CA TRP A 509 -19.27 -12.77 -21.78
C TRP A 509 -19.49 -13.86 -20.71
N ALA A 510 -18.54 -14.07 -19.82
CA ALA A 510 -18.67 -15.04 -18.74
C ALA A 510 -19.87 -14.73 -17.83
N GLN A 511 -20.04 -13.45 -17.48
CA GLN A 511 -21.16 -13.00 -16.65
C GLN A 511 -22.52 -13.25 -17.31
N GLU A 512 -22.62 -13.06 -18.61
CA GLU A 512 -23.90 -13.15 -19.38
C GLU A 512 -24.22 -14.56 -19.84
N ASN A 513 -23.24 -15.44 -20.03
CA ASN A 513 -23.40 -16.71 -20.72
C ASN A 513 -23.10 -17.96 -19.87
N THR A 514 -22.78 -17.80 -18.58
CA THR A 514 -22.46 -18.93 -17.70
C THR A 514 -23.25 -18.88 -16.40
N SER A 515 -23.39 -20.02 -15.70
CA SER A 515 -23.99 -20.06 -14.36
C SER A 515 -23.17 -19.25 -13.35
N GLU A 516 -23.82 -18.67 -12.33
CA GLU A 516 -23.16 -18.01 -11.21
C GLU A 516 -22.27 -18.97 -10.41
N GLU A 517 -22.56 -20.25 -10.43
CA GLU A 517 -21.80 -21.32 -9.77
C GLU A 517 -20.58 -21.79 -10.56
N SER A 518 -20.44 -21.35 -11.82
CA SER A 518 -19.34 -21.80 -12.68
C SER A 518 -17.97 -21.41 -12.13
N VAL A 519 -17.04 -22.37 -12.17
CA VAL A 519 -15.66 -22.22 -11.73
C VAL A 519 -14.74 -22.11 -12.95
N PHE A 520 -13.88 -21.11 -12.91
CA PHE A 520 -12.97 -20.80 -14.01
C PHE A 520 -11.51 -21.04 -13.65
N LEU A 521 -10.73 -21.51 -14.61
CA LEU A 521 -9.29 -21.38 -14.65
C LEU A 521 -8.94 -20.19 -15.54
N VAL A 522 -8.27 -19.19 -15.00
CA VAL A 522 -7.91 -17.94 -15.70
C VAL A 522 -6.39 -17.75 -15.71
N PRO A 523 -5.82 -16.87 -16.56
CA PRO A 523 -4.40 -16.58 -16.51
C PRO A 523 -3.98 -16.10 -15.12
N ARG A 524 -2.97 -16.74 -14.52
CA ARG A 524 -2.62 -16.63 -13.10
C ARG A 524 -2.34 -15.23 -12.56
N GLY A 525 -2.01 -14.27 -13.41
CA GLY A 525 -1.68 -12.89 -13.04
C GLY A 525 -2.79 -11.89 -13.32
N TYR A 526 -4.00 -12.34 -13.67
CA TYR A 526 -5.13 -11.45 -13.99
C TYR A 526 -6.05 -11.37 -12.78
N GLU A 527 -5.72 -10.46 -11.87
CA GLU A 527 -6.23 -10.38 -10.50
C GLU A 527 -7.69 -9.89 -10.38
N SER A 528 -8.28 -9.38 -11.47
CA SER A 528 -9.60 -8.74 -11.48
C SER A 528 -10.73 -9.64 -11.99
N TRP A 529 -10.51 -10.95 -12.13
CA TRP A 529 -11.51 -11.88 -12.66
C TRP A 529 -12.82 -11.80 -11.87
N LYS A 530 -12.78 -12.11 -10.58
CA LYS A 530 -13.98 -12.09 -9.72
C LYS A 530 -14.66 -10.73 -9.69
N TRP A 531 -13.89 -9.67 -9.82
CA TRP A 531 -14.41 -8.31 -9.83
C TRP A 531 -15.27 -8.02 -11.07
N HIS A 532 -14.80 -8.42 -12.24
CA HIS A 532 -15.47 -8.12 -13.52
C HIS A 532 -16.38 -9.23 -14.00
N ALA A 533 -15.94 -10.49 -13.97
CA ALA A 533 -16.71 -11.63 -14.45
C ALA A 533 -17.77 -12.10 -13.46
N ARG A 534 -17.64 -11.78 -12.17
CA ARG A 534 -18.55 -12.25 -11.12
C ARG A 534 -18.73 -13.77 -11.15
N ARG A 535 -17.61 -14.48 -11.29
CA ARG A 535 -17.53 -15.94 -11.28
C ARG A 535 -16.35 -16.35 -10.40
N ALA A 536 -16.47 -17.52 -9.77
CA ALA A 536 -15.38 -18.12 -9.00
C ALA A 536 -14.19 -18.45 -9.90
N GLU A 537 -12.97 -18.39 -9.34
CA GLU A 537 -11.76 -18.89 -9.99
C GLU A 537 -11.07 -19.90 -9.08
N ILE A 538 -10.50 -20.93 -9.69
CA ILE A 538 -9.91 -22.04 -8.92
C ILE A 538 -8.63 -21.63 -8.21
N ALA A 539 -7.82 -20.77 -8.81
CA ALA A 539 -6.58 -20.25 -8.22
C ALA A 539 -6.08 -19.01 -8.97
N ASN A 540 -5.45 -18.10 -8.22
CA ASN A 540 -4.79 -16.93 -8.75
C ASN A 540 -3.47 -16.72 -7.99
N TRP A 541 -2.44 -16.18 -8.65
CA TRP A 541 -1.13 -15.98 -8.01
C TRP A 541 -1.18 -14.96 -6.87
N LYS A 542 -2.05 -13.96 -6.96
CA LYS A 542 -2.21 -12.92 -5.95
C LYS A 542 -2.92 -13.42 -4.69
N GLU A 543 -3.81 -14.36 -4.84
CA GLU A 543 -4.73 -14.83 -3.83
C GLU A 543 -4.17 -16.02 -3.06
N ILE A 544 -3.03 -15.80 -2.41
CA ILE A 544 -2.45 -16.80 -1.53
C ILE A 544 -3.26 -16.89 -0.22
N PRO A 545 -3.77 -18.08 0.15
CA PRO A 545 -4.39 -18.30 1.46
C PRO A 545 -3.41 -17.98 2.60
N GLN A 546 -3.95 -17.58 3.75
CA GLN A 546 -3.10 -17.24 4.89
C GLN A 546 -2.87 -18.41 5.85
N ASP A 547 -3.82 -19.36 5.93
CA ASP A 547 -3.63 -20.55 6.75
C ASP A 547 -2.69 -21.58 6.10
N ALA A 548 -1.89 -22.25 6.91
CA ALA A 548 -0.82 -23.13 6.46
C ALA A 548 -1.31 -24.28 5.54
N SER A 549 -2.41 -24.93 5.90
CA SER A 549 -2.93 -26.07 5.12
C SER A 549 -3.48 -25.65 3.77
N SER A 550 -4.24 -24.56 3.71
CA SER A 550 -4.77 -24.02 2.43
C SER A 550 -3.65 -23.46 1.56
N MET A 551 -2.61 -22.86 2.16
CA MET A 551 -1.45 -22.35 1.42
C MET A 551 -0.67 -23.46 0.72
N VAL A 552 -0.41 -24.57 1.39
CA VAL A 552 0.28 -25.72 0.77
C VAL A 552 -0.57 -26.33 -0.34
N ARG A 553 -1.90 -26.50 -0.12
CA ARG A 553 -2.82 -26.96 -1.16
C ARG A 553 -2.87 -26.01 -2.36
N TRP A 554 -2.97 -24.71 -2.11
CA TRP A 554 -2.96 -23.69 -3.16
C TRP A 554 -1.68 -23.75 -3.98
N TYR A 555 -0.52 -23.91 -3.34
CA TYR A 555 0.74 -23.96 -4.05
C TYR A 555 0.86 -25.22 -4.94
N ALA A 556 0.44 -26.38 -4.43
CA ALA A 556 0.38 -27.61 -5.22
C ALA A 556 -0.58 -27.47 -6.41
N LEU A 557 -1.73 -26.83 -6.20
CA LEU A 557 -2.70 -26.51 -7.25
C LEU A 557 -2.12 -25.58 -8.32
N MET A 558 -1.42 -24.51 -7.89
CA MET A 558 -0.72 -23.59 -8.80
C MET A 558 0.34 -24.33 -9.63
N GLU A 559 1.13 -25.22 -9.02
CA GLU A 559 2.12 -26.02 -9.74
C GLU A 559 1.44 -26.94 -10.76
N ASP A 560 0.38 -27.66 -10.36
CA ASP A 560 -0.30 -28.57 -11.26
C ASP A 560 -1.01 -27.85 -12.41
N LEU A 561 -1.64 -26.70 -12.18
CA LEU A 561 -2.39 -25.98 -13.21
C LEU A 561 -1.53 -25.11 -14.13
N TYR A 562 -0.56 -24.38 -13.58
CA TYR A 562 0.15 -23.31 -14.28
C TYR A 562 1.60 -23.62 -14.67
N THR A 563 2.06 -24.86 -14.47
CA THR A 563 3.42 -25.24 -14.88
C THR A 563 3.42 -26.52 -15.71
N THR A 564 4.46 -26.68 -16.50
CA THR A 564 4.73 -27.93 -17.27
C THR A 564 5.73 -28.86 -16.54
N GLY A 565 6.14 -28.47 -15.33
CA GLY A 565 7.19 -29.15 -14.55
C GLY A 565 8.48 -28.32 -14.43
N VAL A 566 9.46 -28.84 -13.71
CA VAL A 566 10.71 -28.12 -13.40
C VAL A 566 11.58 -27.96 -14.65
N LYS A 567 11.74 -26.74 -15.14
CA LYS A 567 12.79 -26.38 -16.11
C LYS A 567 14.03 -25.92 -15.33
N LYS A 568 15.13 -26.66 -15.39
CA LYS A 568 16.43 -26.23 -14.82
C LYS A 568 16.79 -24.83 -15.34
N GLY A 569 16.95 -23.86 -14.43
CA GLY A 569 17.50 -22.51 -14.72
C GLY A 569 16.53 -21.44 -15.24
N LYS A 570 15.23 -21.70 -15.39
CA LYS A 570 14.21 -20.69 -15.69
C LYS A 570 13.10 -20.70 -14.64
N SER A 571 12.57 -19.53 -14.32
CA SER A 571 11.38 -19.45 -13.46
C SER A 571 10.25 -20.28 -14.08
N ARG A 572 9.75 -21.26 -13.35
CA ARG A 572 8.65 -22.14 -13.78
C ARG A 572 7.31 -21.40 -13.97
N TRP A 573 7.24 -20.17 -13.45
CA TRP A 573 6.05 -19.34 -13.46
C TRP A 573 5.94 -18.37 -14.65
N ASN A 574 6.89 -18.37 -15.60
CA ASN A 574 6.95 -17.35 -16.66
C ASN A 574 6.14 -17.71 -17.91
N ASP A 575 5.67 -18.95 -18.02
CA ASP A 575 4.91 -19.38 -19.19
C ASP A 575 3.46 -18.86 -19.09
N PRO A 576 2.89 -18.27 -20.17
CA PRO A 576 1.47 -17.93 -20.22
C PRO A 576 0.62 -19.21 -20.19
N LEU A 577 -0.63 -19.10 -19.72
CA LEU A 577 -1.50 -20.27 -19.54
C LEU A 577 -1.68 -21.06 -20.84
N ILE A 578 -1.85 -20.37 -21.95
CA ILE A 578 -1.98 -21.02 -23.26
C ILE A 578 -0.79 -21.95 -23.59
N ALA A 579 0.44 -21.55 -23.27
CA ALA A 579 1.63 -22.37 -23.51
C ALA A 579 1.67 -23.60 -22.59
N VAL A 580 1.16 -23.45 -21.36
CA VAL A 580 1.01 -24.57 -20.43
C VAL A 580 -0.03 -25.57 -20.91
N LEU A 581 -1.16 -25.11 -21.42
CA LEU A 581 -2.22 -25.95 -21.98
C LEU A 581 -1.70 -26.74 -23.21
N LEU A 582 -1.00 -26.08 -24.12
CA LEU A 582 -0.36 -26.69 -25.27
C LEU A 582 0.59 -27.84 -24.89
N ALA A 583 1.43 -27.59 -23.89
CA ALA A 583 2.41 -28.59 -23.44
C ALA A 583 1.78 -29.79 -22.72
N LYS A 584 0.63 -29.59 -22.07
CA LYS A 584 -0.09 -30.66 -21.34
C LYS A 584 -0.92 -31.55 -22.26
N GLY A 585 -1.54 -30.96 -23.27
CA GLY A 585 -2.46 -31.61 -24.19
C GLY A 585 -3.85 -31.90 -23.58
N GLU A 586 -4.83 -32.12 -24.46
CA GLU A 586 -6.25 -32.21 -24.12
C GLU A 586 -6.58 -33.21 -23.00
N LYS A 587 -6.07 -34.45 -23.09
CA LYS A 587 -6.37 -35.53 -22.11
C LYS A 587 -5.94 -35.16 -20.67
N ARG A 588 -4.84 -34.43 -20.52
CA ARG A 588 -4.39 -33.99 -19.19
C ARG A 588 -5.21 -32.82 -18.69
N ILE A 589 -5.56 -31.89 -19.58
CA ILE A 589 -6.39 -30.73 -19.26
C ILE A 589 -7.79 -31.21 -18.84
N ALA A 590 -8.42 -32.11 -19.58
CA ALA A 590 -9.73 -32.67 -19.23
C ALA A 590 -9.72 -33.34 -17.84
N ARG A 591 -8.71 -34.18 -17.57
CA ARG A 591 -8.54 -34.77 -16.23
C ARG A 591 -8.32 -33.74 -15.11
N GLN A 592 -7.64 -32.62 -15.40
CA GLN A 592 -7.48 -31.54 -14.42
C GLN A 592 -8.80 -30.77 -14.24
N ALA A 593 -9.54 -30.50 -15.31
CA ALA A 593 -10.85 -29.86 -15.23
C ALA A 593 -11.81 -30.68 -14.37
N GLU A 594 -11.86 -31.99 -14.59
CA GLU A 594 -12.67 -32.92 -13.78
C GLU A 594 -12.21 -32.95 -12.31
N LYS A 595 -10.92 -33.18 -12.08
CA LYS A 595 -10.31 -33.27 -10.73
C LYS A 595 -10.58 -32.05 -9.85
N TYR A 596 -10.58 -30.87 -10.46
CA TYR A 596 -10.68 -29.58 -9.75
C TYR A 596 -12.04 -28.90 -9.98
N HIS A 597 -12.99 -29.56 -10.63
CA HIS A 597 -14.32 -29.01 -10.96
C HIS A 597 -14.23 -27.68 -11.71
N ILE A 598 -13.38 -27.62 -12.76
CA ILE A 598 -13.21 -26.44 -13.61
C ILE A 598 -14.16 -26.56 -14.81
N ASP A 599 -15.16 -25.69 -14.89
CA ASP A 599 -16.13 -25.67 -16.00
C ASP A 599 -15.56 -25.00 -17.24
N TYR A 600 -14.78 -23.92 -17.05
CA TYR A 600 -14.26 -23.11 -18.13
C TYR A 600 -12.80 -22.76 -17.93
N ILE A 601 -12.06 -22.68 -19.03
CA ILE A 601 -10.68 -22.20 -19.06
C ILE A 601 -10.60 -20.97 -19.94
N VAL A 602 -10.16 -19.84 -19.38
CA VAL A 602 -9.82 -18.63 -20.14
C VAL A 602 -8.32 -18.62 -20.38
N ALA A 603 -7.90 -18.56 -21.62
CA ALA A 603 -6.49 -18.48 -21.96
C ALA A 603 -6.20 -17.35 -22.95
N GLU A 604 -4.97 -16.84 -22.92
CA GLU A 604 -4.52 -15.81 -23.84
C GLU A 604 -4.45 -16.36 -25.27
N GLN A 605 -4.89 -15.56 -26.24
CA GLN A 605 -4.68 -15.91 -27.65
C GLN A 605 -3.23 -15.65 -28.08
N PRO A 606 -2.70 -16.47 -28.99
CA PRO A 606 -1.44 -16.15 -29.66
C PRO A 606 -1.55 -14.85 -30.49
N PRO A 607 -0.50 -13.98 -30.49
CA PRO A 607 0.60 -14.26 -31.35
C PRO A 607 1.84 -14.78 -30.59
N TYR A 608 1.68 -15.83 -29.81
CA TYR A 608 2.86 -16.53 -29.35
C TYR A 608 3.36 -17.35 -30.54
N ASN A 609 4.63 -17.16 -30.86
CA ASN A 609 5.36 -18.02 -31.80
C ASN A 609 5.36 -19.43 -31.16
N ILE A 610 4.29 -20.17 -31.42
CA ILE A 610 4.18 -21.58 -31.06
C ILE A 610 5.26 -22.23 -31.92
N GLY A 611 6.48 -22.27 -31.34
CA GLY A 611 7.67 -22.64 -32.07
C GLY A 611 7.41 -23.82 -32.97
N SER A 612 7.93 -23.79 -34.15
CA SER A 612 7.96 -24.63 -35.33
C SER A 612 7.69 -26.16 -35.21
N GLN A 613 6.76 -26.59 -34.34
CA GLN A 613 6.30 -27.97 -34.29
C GLN A 613 4.86 -28.04 -34.84
N PRO A 614 4.67 -28.32 -36.14
CA PRO A 614 3.36 -28.30 -36.79
C PRO A 614 2.33 -29.20 -36.10
N LYS A 615 2.74 -30.39 -35.65
CA LYS A 615 1.90 -31.36 -34.94
C LYS A 615 1.38 -30.89 -33.58
N VAL A 616 2.12 -30.05 -32.87
CA VAL A 616 1.64 -29.51 -31.59
C VAL A 616 0.58 -28.44 -31.82
N LYS A 617 0.78 -27.64 -32.85
CA LYS A 617 -0.20 -26.63 -33.29
C LYS A 617 -1.50 -27.29 -33.76
N GLU A 618 -1.39 -28.28 -34.61
CA GLU A 618 -2.57 -29.03 -35.15
C GLU A 618 -3.45 -29.62 -34.02
N ARG A 619 -2.85 -30.34 -33.07
CA ARG A 619 -3.55 -30.87 -31.89
C ARG A 619 -4.17 -29.80 -31.00
N PHE A 620 -3.53 -28.67 -30.92
CA PHE A 620 -4.08 -27.54 -30.15
C PHE A 620 -5.28 -26.92 -30.88
N ASP A 621 -5.14 -26.70 -32.18
CA ASP A 621 -6.22 -26.15 -33.00
C ASP A 621 -7.45 -27.08 -32.97
N GLU A 622 -7.25 -28.41 -33.02
CA GLU A 622 -8.30 -29.42 -32.85
C GLU A 622 -8.98 -29.31 -31.46
N MET A 623 -8.18 -29.21 -30.37
CA MET A 623 -8.73 -29.05 -29.02
C MET A 623 -9.50 -27.74 -28.88
N VAL A 624 -8.98 -26.65 -29.43
CA VAL A 624 -9.64 -25.33 -29.38
C VAL A 624 -10.96 -25.40 -30.18
N GLU A 625 -10.97 -26.00 -31.37
CA GLU A 625 -12.18 -26.13 -32.19
C GLU A 625 -13.26 -26.94 -31.46
N LYS A 626 -12.86 -27.98 -30.76
CA LYS A 626 -13.78 -28.85 -30.01
C LYS A 626 -14.41 -28.21 -28.79
N HIS A 627 -13.62 -27.42 -28.02
CA HIS A 627 -14.01 -26.94 -26.70
C HIS A 627 -14.32 -25.44 -26.65
N ARG A 628 -14.00 -24.68 -27.70
CA ARG A 628 -14.19 -23.23 -27.74
C ARG A 628 -15.66 -22.83 -27.70
N VAL A 629 -16.01 -22.01 -26.70
CA VAL A 629 -17.36 -21.42 -26.55
C VAL A 629 -17.34 -19.89 -26.76
N TYR A 630 -16.17 -19.25 -26.65
CA TYR A 630 -16.00 -17.82 -26.91
C TYR A 630 -14.58 -17.51 -27.36
N GLN A 631 -14.46 -16.46 -28.14
CA GLN A 631 -13.15 -15.94 -28.58
C GLN A 631 -13.25 -14.45 -28.91
N ASN A 632 -12.23 -13.67 -28.51
CA ASN A 632 -11.97 -12.33 -29.02
C ASN A 632 -10.51 -12.19 -29.48
N GLN A 633 -10.06 -10.98 -29.78
CA GLN A 633 -8.70 -10.75 -30.30
C GLN A 633 -7.59 -11.24 -29.35
N HIS A 634 -7.82 -11.31 -28.04
CA HIS A 634 -6.80 -11.54 -27.01
C HIS A 634 -7.01 -12.81 -26.19
N PHE A 635 -8.22 -13.35 -26.17
CA PHE A 635 -8.59 -14.47 -25.31
C PHE A 635 -9.47 -15.48 -26.01
N ILE A 636 -9.34 -16.74 -25.57
CA ILE A 636 -10.25 -17.83 -25.87
C ILE A 636 -10.86 -18.37 -24.58
N VAL A 637 -12.08 -18.87 -24.65
CA VAL A 637 -12.74 -19.59 -23.56
C VAL A 637 -13.08 -21.00 -24.04
N LEU A 638 -12.58 -21.98 -23.31
CA LEU A 638 -12.81 -23.39 -23.54
C LEU A 638 -13.76 -23.93 -22.46
N LYS A 639 -14.76 -24.72 -22.83
CA LYS A 639 -15.66 -25.42 -21.91
C LYS A 639 -15.27 -26.88 -21.81
N PHE A 640 -15.21 -27.41 -20.59
CA PHE A 640 -15.03 -28.83 -20.33
C PHE A 640 -16.29 -29.35 -19.63
N GLU A 641 -16.90 -30.40 -20.20
CA GLU A 641 -18.05 -31.07 -19.59
C GLU A 641 -17.53 -32.10 -18.58
N HIS A 642 -18.10 -32.11 -17.39
CA HIS A 642 -17.86 -33.15 -16.41
C HIS A 642 -18.72 -34.37 -16.80
N GLU A 643 -18.10 -35.49 -17.16
CA GLU A 643 -18.84 -36.75 -17.29
C GLU A 643 -19.39 -37.10 -15.90
N ASN A 644 -20.73 -37.19 -15.80
CA ASN A 644 -21.36 -37.68 -14.58
C ASN A 644 -20.95 -39.14 -14.35
N LEU A 645 -19.85 -39.38 -13.70
CA LEU A 645 -19.45 -40.69 -13.14
C LEU A 645 -20.34 -41.04 -11.93
N GLN A 646 -21.67 -40.85 -12.03
CA GLN A 646 -22.64 -41.49 -11.15
C GLN A 646 -23.07 -42.81 -11.80
N GLY A 647 -22.17 -43.77 -11.80
CA GLY A 647 -22.52 -45.10 -12.32
C GLY A 647 -21.30 -45.99 -12.55
N GLU A 648 -20.51 -46.30 -11.53
CA GLU A 648 -19.82 -47.57 -11.38
C GLU A 648 -19.52 -47.81 -9.89
#